data_2606d22f29fdfdf3bc1cfb3833aea546
#
_entry.id   2606d22f29fdfdf3bc1cfb3833aea546
#
_cell.length_a   1.000
_cell.length_b   1.000
_cell.length_c   1.000
_cell.angle_alpha   90.00
_cell.angle_beta   90.00
_cell.angle_gamma   90.00
#
_symmetry.space_group_name_H-M   'P 1'
#
loop_
_entity.id
_entity.type
_entity.pdbx_description
1 polymer ?
#
loop_
_entity_poly.entity_id
_entity_poly.type
_entity_poly.pdbx_seq_one_letter_code
_entity_poly.pdbx_strand_id
1 'polypeptide(L)'
;MAKELAIRIVRRTPDGIHVFKVAGALGVEGSAGIQGLLDACLKEKVYRIVLDLEAVDFISSAGMGAFLSAVGEMRKKNGDVIFVKMQNKILAVFQTLDVLDYFIVADDVDQAVERFRGGKLPRPPSLEELTGATTEAAGPSGPRVTHALFALLAAYADILGADRDINRKLTQIVNVTANYLALGQCAFVPLDEDVGLAAAAARGDFPPANDDVKSSLARYPPGQGIIAAEELASRDSGLAKWAAKSGARFLLPLGPAEKAIAVLVVGEKKDGRAVTHDEKRLLRYLGTSLNLALDKHLSTGRPGGESPGAAKEIGRKVMEMETLFAVSQNLAEALETEKMLPTLLMMATGQFSTDRAVVLLCAPDGSFEVGAARGIDAETLHKLTLPPLGLAELIDAQAGPALVGALAAELEDRDRRQIEPFVEQGIAALAPMRFKNRLIGIVGLGTKITGRAFGADELRLLGALVNLAAVSIETGRLVAKTKKNYGGLVRALISAIEAKDKYTRGHTERVTLYASALADEFGLKQDQRQDLLFGAVLHDVGYLGVPEEILKIPDGITEEQLAELRRHPLIGVNILQDIPLLRNAVAVVRYHHEKYDGSGYPDGLAGEDIPLLARIVAVADTFDALTTDRRYRKARSKGEAAEEISRHRGVLFDPAVVDAFLRLCETGRLDVIKTKRLKQEV
;
A
#
# COMPACT_ATOMS: atom_id res chain seq x y z
N MET A 1 -16.09 11.14 0.14
CA MET A 1 -16.11 9.88 -0.64
C MET A 1 -15.76 10.25 -2.07
N ALA A 2 -14.60 9.82 -2.58
CA ALA A 2 -14.27 9.97 -3.99
C ALA A 2 -15.28 9.15 -4.79
N LYS A 3 -15.84 9.72 -5.87
CA LYS A 3 -16.73 8.99 -6.75
C LYS A 3 -15.91 7.91 -7.47
N GLU A 4 -16.41 6.68 -7.44
CA GLU A 4 -15.84 5.55 -8.16
C GLU A 4 -15.72 5.85 -9.66
N LEU A 5 -14.65 5.41 -10.30
CA LEU A 5 -14.41 5.66 -11.71
C LEU A 5 -15.47 4.98 -12.56
N ALA A 6 -16.15 5.75 -13.41
CA ALA A 6 -17.09 5.24 -14.41
C ALA A 6 -16.59 5.56 -15.81
N ILE A 7 -16.46 4.54 -16.66
CA ILE A 7 -16.07 4.70 -18.06
C ILE A 7 -17.20 4.14 -18.92
N ARG A 8 -17.68 4.96 -19.89
CA ARG A 8 -18.74 4.55 -20.81
C ARG A 8 -18.34 4.88 -22.23
N ILE A 9 -18.56 3.93 -23.15
CA ILE A 9 -18.46 4.20 -24.56
C ILE A 9 -19.67 5.04 -25.00
N VAL A 10 -19.41 6.18 -25.65
CA VAL A 10 -20.44 7.12 -26.08
C VAL A 10 -20.70 7.01 -27.59
N ARG A 11 -19.64 6.79 -28.37
CA ARG A 11 -19.73 6.75 -29.84
C ARG A 11 -18.67 5.85 -30.42
N ARG A 12 -19.05 5.09 -31.48
CA ARG A 12 -18.13 4.40 -32.36
C ARG A 12 -18.36 4.92 -33.77
N THR A 13 -17.32 5.36 -34.44
CA THR A 13 -17.46 5.85 -35.81
C THR A 13 -17.10 4.73 -36.81
N PRO A 14 -17.64 4.79 -38.07
CA PRO A 14 -17.32 3.79 -39.08
C PRO A 14 -15.83 3.74 -39.46
N ASP A 15 -15.10 4.82 -39.23
CA ASP A 15 -13.67 4.99 -39.49
C ASP A 15 -12.79 4.57 -38.29
N GLY A 16 -13.38 3.84 -37.31
CA GLY A 16 -12.66 3.19 -36.21
C GLY A 16 -12.24 4.11 -35.08
N ILE A 17 -12.86 5.30 -34.94
CA ILE A 17 -12.62 6.19 -33.80
C ILE A 17 -13.61 5.82 -32.68
N HIS A 18 -13.10 5.56 -31.48
CA HIS A 18 -13.92 5.27 -30.30
C HIS A 18 -13.91 6.45 -29.33
N VAL A 19 -15.09 6.86 -28.87
CA VAL A 19 -15.28 7.96 -27.92
C VAL A 19 -15.74 7.39 -26.59
N PHE A 20 -15.01 7.68 -25.52
CA PHE A 20 -15.34 7.29 -24.16
C PHE A 20 -15.57 8.53 -23.28
N LYS A 21 -16.59 8.47 -22.44
CA LYS A 21 -16.80 9.44 -21.35
C LYS A 21 -16.26 8.85 -20.06
N VAL A 22 -15.39 9.59 -19.39
CA VAL A 22 -14.75 9.25 -18.12
C VAL A 22 -15.32 10.13 -17.03
N ALA A 23 -15.71 9.56 -15.91
CA ALA A 23 -16.27 10.30 -14.77
C ALA A 23 -15.71 9.78 -13.44
N GLY A 24 -15.46 10.67 -12.49
CA GLY A 24 -14.94 10.37 -11.17
C GLY A 24 -13.47 10.70 -10.99
N ALA A 25 -12.79 10.08 -10.01
CA ALA A 25 -11.40 10.37 -9.69
C ALA A 25 -10.46 9.38 -10.39
N LEU A 26 -9.46 9.91 -11.08
CA LEU A 26 -8.34 9.17 -11.65
C LEU A 26 -7.19 9.05 -10.64
N GLY A 27 -7.48 8.51 -9.45
CA GLY A 27 -6.51 8.05 -8.47
C GLY A 27 -5.83 6.76 -8.94
N VAL A 28 -5.16 6.04 -8.05
CA VAL A 28 -4.45 4.80 -8.42
C VAL A 28 -5.41 3.71 -8.88
N GLU A 29 -6.53 3.50 -8.17
CA GLU A 29 -7.56 2.53 -8.58
C GLU A 29 -8.20 2.93 -9.91
N GLY A 30 -8.57 4.21 -10.08
CA GLY A 30 -9.09 4.73 -11.33
C GLY A 30 -8.11 4.60 -12.49
N SER A 31 -6.81 4.73 -12.24
CA SER A 31 -5.75 4.57 -13.24
C SER A 31 -5.67 3.14 -13.78
N ALA A 32 -5.87 2.15 -12.93
CA ALA A 32 -5.94 0.74 -13.35
C ALA A 32 -7.12 0.50 -14.29
N GLY A 33 -8.27 1.15 -14.03
CA GLY A 33 -9.45 1.11 -14.92
C GLY A 33 -9.19 1.72 -16.29
N ILE A 34 -8.54 2.90 -16.33
CA ILE A 34 -8.12 3.55 -17.60
C ILE A 34 -7.11 2.67 -18.34
N GLN A 35 -6.10 2.14 -17.65
CA GLN A 35 -5.12 1.26 -18.26
C GLN A 35 -5.79 0.03 -18.87
N GLY A 36 -6.70 -0.61 -18.15
CA GLY A 36 -7.45 -1.77 -18.65
C GLY A 36 -8.29 -1.45 -19.89
N LEU A 37 -8.93 -0.26 -19.94
CA LEU A 37 -9.64 0.21 -21.14
C LEU A 37 -8.69 0.35 -22.34
N LEU A 38 -7.56 1.00 -22.13
CA LEU A 38 -6.61 1.28 -23.21
C LEU A 38 -5.92 0.00 -23.71
N ASP A 39 -5.63 -0.93 -22.81
CA ASP A 39 -5.12 -2.27 -23.17
C ASP A 39 -6.16 -3.08 -23.96
N ALA A 40 -7.44 -2.98 -23.61
CA ALA A 40 -8.53 -3.61 -24.36
C ALA A 40 -8.63 -3.00 -25.77
N CYS A 41 -8.53 -1.68 -25.91
CA CYS A 41 -8.52 -1.00 -27.20
C CYS A 41 -7.33 -1.45 -28.07
N LEU A 42 -6.13 -1.61 -27.48
CA LEU A 42 -4.95 -2.13 -28.17
C LEU A 42 -5.16 -3.57 -28.68
N LYS A 43 -5.74 -4.44 -27.85
CA LYS A 43 -6.08 -5.84 -28.24
C LYS A 43 -7.09 -5.88 -29.37
N GLU A 44 -8.10 -5.00 -29.34
CA GLU A 44 -9.13 -4.88 -30.40
C GLU A 44 -8.65 -4.11 -31.63
N LYS A 45 -7.38 -3.68 -31.67
CA LYS A 45 -6.77 -2.87 -32.74
C LYS A 45 -7.46 -1.52 -32.96
N VAL A 46 -8.00 -0.94 -31.87
CA VAL A 46 -8.58 0.40 -31.84
C VAL A 46 -7.50 1.37 -31.41
N TYR A 47 -6.96 2.16 -32.33
CA TYR A 47 -5.82 3.05 -32.08
C TYR A 47 -6.19 4.53 -32.08
N ARG A 48 -7.44 4.88 -32.39
CA ARG A 48 -7.94 6.27 -32.41
C ARG A 48 -9.00 6.46 -31.35
N ILE A 49 -8.63 7.14 -30.28
CA ILE A 49 -9.45 7.23 -29.07
C ILE A 49 -9.71 8.69 -28.73
N VAL A 50 -10.94 9.02 -28.37
CA VAL A 50 -11.32 10.31 -27.78
C VAL A 50 -11.78 10.06 -26.35
N LEU A 51 -11.19 10.76 -25.37
CA LEU A 51 -11.56 10.72 -23.96
C LEU A 51 -12.22 12.05 -23.54
N ASP A 52 -13.51 12.00 -23.24
CA ASP A 52 -14.25 13.12 -22.67
C ASP A 52 -14.03 13.15 -21.14
N LEU A 53 -13.30 14.16 -20.66
CA LEU A 53 -12.91 14.34 -19.26
C LEU A 53 -13.77 15.38 -18.52
N GLU A 54 -14.92 15.78 -19.06
CA GLU A 54 -15.83 16.77 -18.47
C GLU A 54 -16.18 16.44 -17.00
N ALA A 55 -16.38 15.16 -16.70
CA ALA A 55 -16.81 14.68 -15.40
C ALA A 55 -15.66 14.07 -14.55
N VAL A 56 -14.40 14.34 -14.92
CA VAL A 56 -13.22 13.95 -14.13
C VAL A 56 -12.91 15.02 -13.08
N ASP A 57 -12.95 14.61 -11.82
CA ASP A 57 -12.77 15.51 -10.68
C ASP A 57 -11.33 15.66 -10.23
N PHE A 58 -10.51 14.64 -10.45
CA PHE A 58 -9.13 14.54 -9.98
C PHE A 58 -8.30 13.63 -10.89
N ILE A 59 -7.01 13.92 -11.04
CA ILE A 59 -6.02 13.05 -11.69
C ILE A 59 -4.74 13.01 -10.87
N SER A 60 -4.27 11.80 -10.54
CA SER A 60 -3.00 11.56 -9.86
C SER A 60 -1.85 11.36 -10.85
N SER A 61 -0.60 11.31 -10.34
CA SER A 61 0.57 10.91 -11.14
C SER A 61 0.40 9.52 -11.77
N ALA A 62 -0.29 8.60 -11.11
CA ALA A 62 -0.62 7.28 -11.68
C ALA A 62 -1.57 7.39 -12.87
N GLY A 63 -2.62 8.23 -12.78
CA GLY A 63 -3.54 8.53 -13.89
C GLY A 63 -2.81 9.17 -15.08
N MET A 64 -1.90 10.09 -14.79
CA MET A 64 -1.04 10.70 -15.80
C MET A 64 -0.14 9.66 -16.46
N GLY A 65 0.50 8.77 -15.67
CA GLY A 65 1.33 7.68 -16.19
C GLY A 65 0.56 6.73 -17.11
N ALA A 66 -0.70 6.41 -16.78
CA ALA A 66 -1.56 5.62 -17.64
C ALA A 66 -1.80 6.29 -19.00
N PHE A 67 -2.09 7.60 -19.02
CA PHE A 67 -2.28 8.37 -20.25
C PHE A 67 -1.00 8.46 -21.09
N LEU A 68 0.14 8.75 -20.47
CA LEU A 68 1.43 8.85 -21.19
C LEU A 68 1.79 7.54 -21.90
N SER A 69 1.66 6.42 -21.19
CA SER A 69 1.91 5.10 -21.76
C SER A 69 0.98 4.78 -22.91
N ALA A 70 -0.33 5.03 -22.72
CA ALA A 70 -1.33 4.71 -23.73
C ALA A 70 -1.12 5.52 -25.00
N VAL A 71 -0.89 6.83 -24.89
CA VAL A 71 -0.60 7.69 -26.05
C VAL A 71 0.66 7.22 -26.79
N GLY A 72 1.72 6.86 -26.04
CA GLY A 72 2.94 6.31 -26.62
C GLY A 72 2.69 5.02 -27.43
N GLU A 73 1.93 4.07 -26.87
CA GLU A 73 1.60 2.81 -27.57
C GLU A 73 0.67 3.01 -28.78
N MET A 74 -0.33 3.91 -28.66
CA MET A 74 -1.22 4.24 -29.79
C MET A 74 -0.45 4.88 -30.94
N ARG A 75 0.48 5.80 -30.65
CA ARG A 75 1.33 6.47 -31.67
C ARG A 75 2.23 5.50 -32.41
N LYS A 76 2.78 4.47 -31.78
CA LYS A 76 3.53 3.39 -32.45
C LYS A 76 2.69 2.64 -33.49
N LYS A 77 1.36 2.67 -33.38
CA LYS A 77 0.39 2.04 -34.29
C LYS A 77 -0.32 3.05 -35.22
N ASN A 78 0.27 4.23 -35.41
CA ASN A 78 -0.30 5.34 -36.19
C ASN A 78 -1.69 5.82 -35.70
N GLY A 79 -1.93 5.71 -34.39
CA GLY A 79 -3.09 6.22 -33.69
C GLY A 79 -2.73 7.35 -32.73
N ASP A 80 -3.68 7.77 -31.91
CA ASP A 80 -3.47 8.71 -30.78
C ASP A 80 -4.66 8.69 -29.83
N VAL A 81 -4.53 9.41 -28.71
CA VAL A 81 -5.61 9.72 -27.78
C VAL A 81 -5.83 11.22 -27.74
N ILE A 82 -7.04 11.67 -28.06
CA ILE A 82 -7.42 13.09 -27.98
C ILE A 82 -8.30 13.29 -26.74
N PHE A 83 -7.94 14.27 -25.93
CA PHE A 83 -8.68 14.65 -24.74
C PHE A 83 -9.62 15.81 -25.05
N VAL A 84 -10.88 15.72 -24.57
CA VAL A 84 -11.86 16.78 -24.78
C VAL A 84 -12.49 17.24 -23.47
N LYS A 85 -12.92 18.49 -23.42
CA LYS A 85 -13.62 19.10 -22.28
C LYS A 85 -12.86 18.97 -20.94
N MET A 86 -11.56 19.16 -20.96
CA MET A 86 -10.75 19.12 -19.75
C MET A 86 -11.09 20.31 -18.84
N GLN A 87 -11.43 20.01 -17.57
CA GLN A 87 -11.64 21.06 -16.57
C GLN A 87 -10.31 21.79 -16.26
N ASN A 88 -10.39 23.08 -15.89
CA ASN A 88 -9.21 23.91 -15.60
C ASN A 88 -8.29 23.29 -14.53
N LYS A 89 -8.86 22.61 -13.51
CA LYS A 89 -8.08 21.92 -12.47
C LYS A 89 -7.27 20.73 -13.02
N ILE A 90 -7.81 20.00 -14.01
CA ILE A 90 -7.09 18.89 -14.67
C ILE A 90 -6.04 19.46 -15.62
N LEU A 91 -6.38 20.50 -16.38
CA LEU A 91 -5.45 21.18 -17.26
C LEU A 91 -4.22 21.73 -16.49
N ALA A 92 -4.44 22.28 -15.29
CA ALA A 92 -3.38 22.77 -14.42
C ALA A 92 -2.39 21.66 -14.02
N VAL A 93 -2.84 20.41 -13.83
CA VAL A 93 -1.98 19.25 -13.55
C VAL A 93 -1.06 18.97 -14.74
N PHE A 94 -1.61 18.95 -15.97
CA PHE A 94 -0.82 18.73 -17.19
C PHE A 94 0.21 19.85 -17.42
N GLN A 95 -0.15 21.11 -17.11
CA GLN A 95 0.75 22.25 -17.17
C GLN A 95 1.85 22.18 -16.10
N THR A 96 1.51 21.75 -14.88
CA THR A 96 2.45 21.62 -13.76
C THR A 96 3.51 20.56 -14.04
N LEU A 97 3.13 19.46 -14.69
CA LEU A 97 4.03 18.39 -15.11
C LEU A 97 4.75 18.70 -16.44
N ASP A 98 4.46 19.82 -17.05
CA ASP A 98 5.04 20.25 -18.33
C ASP A 98 4.80 19.26 -19.50
N VAL A 99 3.65 18.55 -19.44
CA VAL A 99 3.30 17.49 -20.40
C VAL A 99 2.15 17.86 -21.33
N LEU A 100 1.57 19.06 -21.18
CA LEU A 100 0.39 19.45 -21.94
C LEU A 100 0.63 19.38 -23.46
N ASP A 101 1.81 19.79 -23.92
CA ASP A 101 2.18 19.79 -25.35
C ASP A 101 2.38 18.38 -25.92
N TYR A 102 2.53 17.38 -25.04
CA TYR A 102 2.59 15.98 -25.46
C TYR A 102 1.21 15.42 -25.85
N PHE A 103 0.14 15.99 -25.32
CA PHE A 103 -1.23 15.53 -25.54
C PHE A 103 -1.97 16.40 -26.55
N ILE A 104 -2.88 15.79 -27.29
CA ILE A 104 -3.79 16.52 -28.16
C ILE A 104 -5.06 16.82 -27.37
N VAL A 105 -5.35 18.11 -27.20
CA VAL A 105 -6.57 18.59 -26.52
C VAL A 105 -7.47 19.27 -27.55
N ALA A 106 -8.76 19.00 -27.49
CA ALA A 106 -9.78 19.63 -28.30
C ALA A 106 -10.95 20.12 -27.42
N ASP A 107 -11.74 21.09 -27.95
CA ASP A 107 -12.81 21.67 -27.15
C ASP A 107 -14.00 20.72 -26.99
N ASP A 108 -14.30 19.98 -28.07
CA ASP A 108 -15.40 19.01 -28.08
C ASP A 108 -15.08 17.73 -28.88
N VAL A 109 -16.01 16.79 -28.82
CA VAL A 109 -15.89 15.46 -29.46
C VAL A 109 -15.85 15.55 -30.97
N ASP A 110 -16.63 16.43 -31.57
CA ASP A 110 -16.72 16.53 -33.03
C ASP A 110 -15.44 17.13 -33.62
N GLN A 111 -14.86 18.14 -32.98
CA GLN A 111 -13.53 18.68 -33.30
C GLN A 111 -12.45 17.63 -33.20
N ALA A 112 -12.48 16.78 -32.14
CA ALA A 112 -11.54 15.69 -31.97
C ALA A 112 -11.66 14.63 -33.11
N VAL A 113 -12.87 14.27 -33.49
CA VAL A 113 -13.14 13.33 -34.58
C VAL A 113 -12.66 13.90 -35.92
N GLU A 114 -12.90 15.19 -36.17
CA GLU A 114 -12.42 15.84 -37.40
C GLU A 114 -10.89 15.91 -37.46
N ARG A 115 -10.20 16.14 -36.36
CA ARG A 115 -8.73 16.09 -36.28
C ARG A 115 -8.19 14.72 -36.67
N PHE A 116 -8.82 13.62 -36.26
CA PHE A 116 -8.45 12.28 -36.70
C PHE A 116 -8.68 12.05 -38.19
N ARG A 117 -9.69 12.66 -38.78
CA ARG A 117 -10.02 12.60 -40.24
C ARG A 117 -9.10 13.44 -41.11
N GLY A 118 -8.64 14.58 -40.58
CA GLY A 118 -7.78 15.51 -41.29
C GLY A 118 -6.34 15.06 -41.52
N GLY A 119 -5.93 13.91 -41.00
CA GLY A 119 -4.68 13.23 -41.33
C GLY A 119 -3.37 13.86 -40.86
N LYS A 120 -3.41 15.03 -40.19
CA LYS A 120 -2.23 15.69 -39.61
C LYS A 120 -2.36 15.75 -38.08
N LEU A 121 -2.01 14.65 -37.44
CA LEU A 121 -1.76 14.68 -35.99
C LEU A 121 -0.40 15.34 -35.74
N PRO A 122 -0.26 16.30 -34.80
CA PRO A 122 1.01 16.91 -34.49
C PRO A 122 2.00 15.79 -34.06
N ARG A 123 3.17 15.75 -34.72
CA ARG A 123 4.27 14.88 -34.26
C ARG A 123 4.86 15.50 -32.99
N PRO A 124 5.13 14.70 -31.94
CA PRO A 124 5.96 15.17 -30.85
C PRO A 124 7.31 15.62 -31.42
N PRO A 125 7.96 16.65 -30.85
CA PRO A 125 9.30 17.06 -31.27
C PRO A 125 10.25 15.87 -31.18
N SER A 126 11.15 15.71 -32.16
CA SER A 126 12.15 14.64 -32.18
C SER A 126 13.23 14.89 -31.13
N LEU A 127 13.85 13.81 -30.64
CA LEU A 127 14.89 13.85 -29.59
C LEU A 127 16.07 14.79 -29.94
N GLU A 128 16.34 15.03 -31.22
CA GLU A 128 17.44 15.87 -31.71
C GLU A 128 17.20 17.38 -31.55
N GLU A 129 15.94 17.80 -31.44
CA GLU A 129 15.59 19.23 -31.33
C GLU A 129 15.65 19.77 -29.89
N LEU A 130 15.86 18.91 -28.88
CA LEU A 130 15.70 19.24 -27.47
C LEU A 130 16.99 19.16 -26.61
N THR A 131 18.14 18.77 -27.17
CA THR A 131 19.38 18.59 -26.38
C THR A 131 20.27 19.82 -26.36
N GLY A 132 20.19 20.58 -25.27
CA GLY A 132 21.16 21.62 -24.92
C GLY A 132 21.19 21.93 -23.42
N ALA A 133 22.28 21.53 -22.74
CA ALA A 133 22.87 22.04 -21.50
C ALA A 133 22.77 21.25 -20.16
N THR A 134 23.86 20.90 -19.74
CA THR A 134 24.73 20.75 -18.52
C THR A 134 24.17 20.65 -17.08
N THR A 135 24.86 19.80 -16.33
CA THR A 135 24.67 19.23 -14.98
C THR A 135 25.33 20.00 -13.84
N GLU A 136 24.75 19.95 -12.66
CA GLU A 136 25.47 20.01 -11.36
C GLU A 136 24.76 19.16 -10.28
N ALA A 137 25.55 18.54 -9.40
CA ALA A 137 25.15 17.47 -8.48
C ALA A 137 25.13 17.89 -7.00
N ALA A 138 24.30 17.27 -6.18
CA ALA A 138 24.33 17.39 -4.71
C ALA A 138 23.89 16.10 -3.96
N GLY A 139 24.53 15.82 -2.85
CA GLY A 139 24.62 14.61 -2.03
C GLY A 139 23.49 14.34 -0.99
N PRO A 140 23.64 13.40 0.00
CA PRO A 140 22.65 12.34 0.24
C PRO A 140 21.83 12.39 1.55
N SER A 141 20.95 11.37 1.67
CA SER A 141 20.29 10.73 2.84
C SER A 141 18.88 11.17 3.27
N GLY A 142 17.97 10.20 3.34
CA GLY A 142 16.65 10.31 3.91
C GLY A 142 16.13 9.04 4.57
N PRO A 143 15.20 9.12 5.53
CA PRO A 143 14.70 8.02 6.33
C PRO A 143 13.19 7.77 6.27
N ARG A 144 12.78 6.80 7.07
CA ARG A 144 11.49 6.09 7.14
C ARG A 144 10.38 6.91 7.79
N VAL A 145 9.16 6.81 7.25
CA VAL A 145 7.94 7.45 7.77
C VAL A 145 6.81 6.42 7.86
N THR A 146 5.97 6.49 8.90
CA THR A 146 4.85 5.57 9.16
C THR A 146 3.56 6.02 8.45
N HIS A 147 2.60 5.10 8.27
CA HIS A 147 1.31 5.30 7.56
C HIS A 147 0.51 6.52 8.08
N ALA A 148 0.51 6.76 9.41
CA ALA A 148 -0.18 7.91 10.02
C ALA A 148 0.42 9.27 9.59
N LEU A 149 1.71 9.30 9.30
CA LEU A 149 2.44 10.49 8.88
C LEU A 149 2.05 10.92 7.47
N PHE A 150 1.79 9.96 6.59
CA PHE A 150 1.35 10.22 5.22
C PHE A 150 -0.09 10.72 5.14
N ALA A 151 -0.98 10.17 5.96
CA ALA A 151 -2.36 10.64 6.06
C ALA A 151 -2.43 12.12 6.51
N LEU A 152 -1.52 12.54 7.38
CA LEU A 152 -1.38 13.93 7.79
C LEU A 152 -0.92 14.82 6.62
N LEU A 153 0.06 14.39 5.83
CA LEU A 153 0.54 15.14 4.67
C LEU A 153 -0.54 15.35 3.61
N ALA A 154 -1.35 14.32 3.32
CA ALA A 154 -2.47 14.43 2.39
C ALA A 154 -3.54 15.42 2.87
N ALA A 155 -3.92 15.35 4.15
CA ALA A 155 -4.87 16.29 4.72
C ALA A 155 -4.37 17.75 4.64
N TYR A 156 -3.06 17.96 4.76
CA TYR A 156 -2.45 19.29 4.58
C TYR A 156 -2.50 19.76 3.13
N ALA A 157 -2.18 18.90 2.17
CA ALA A 157 -2.24 19.22 0.75
C ALA A 157 -3.66 19.66 0.34
N ASP A 158 -4.68 18.92 0.79
CA ASP A 158 -6.09 19.26 0.57
C ASP A 158 -6.48 20.63 1.16
N ILE A 159 -6.04 20.90 2.39
CA ILE A 159 -6.35 22.16 3.06
C ILE A 159 -5.64 23.33 2.37
N LEU A 160 -4.36 23.19 2.02
CA LEU A 160 -3.59 24.25 1.38
C LEU A 160 -4.02 24.49 -0.08
N GLY A 161 -4.43 23.44 -0.80
CA GLY A 161 -4.94 23.53 -2.17
C GLY A 161 -6.36 24.09 -2.29
N ALA A 162 -7.17 24.09 -1.21
CA ALA A 162 -8.53 24.62 -1.25
C ALA A 162 -8.54 26.14 -1.41
N ASP A 163 -9.50 26.66 -2.21
CA ASP A 163 -9.73 28.11 -2.34
C ASP A 163 -10.49 28.63 -1.12
N ARG A 164 -9.78 28.91 -0.03
CA ARG A 164 -10.32 29.35 1.26
C ARG A 164 -9.42 30.42 1.88
N ASP A 165 -10.01 31.24 2.75
CA ASP A 165 -9.28 32.19 3.58
C ASP A 165 -8.13 31.53 4.36
N ILE A 166 -6.96 32.19 4.43
CA ILE A 166 -5.74 31.68 5.06
C ILE A 166 -5.97 31.34 6.53
N ASN A 167 -6.72 32.14 7.29
CA ASN A 167 -6.99 31.90 8.71
C ASN A 167 -7.82 30.64 8.92
N ARG A 168 -8.74 30.32 8.00
CA ARG A 168 -9.52 29.08 8.01
C ARG A 168 -8.65 27.87 7.68
N LYS A 169 -7.70 28.01 6.75
CA LYS A 169 -6.69 26.97 6.46
C LYS A 169 -5.82 26.69 7.68
N LEU A 170 -5.29 27.72 8.32
CA LEU A 170 -4.44 27.58 9.51
C LEU A 170 -5.17 26.88 10.66
N THR A 171 -6.43 27.24 10.91
CA THR A 171 -7.26 26.55 11.92
C THR A 171 -7.43 25.06 11.62
N GLN A 172 -7.69 24.70 10.35
CA GLN A 172 -7.81 23.30 9.94
C GLN A 172 -6.49 22.55 10.09
N ILE A 173 -5.37 23.16 9.71
CA ILE A 173 -4.02 22.60 9.82
C ILE A 173 -3.68 22.28 11.28
N VAL A 174 -3.90 23.22 12.20
CA VAL A 174 -3.66 23.02 13.64
C VAL A 174 -4.49 21.83 14.16
N ASN A 175 -5.78 21.76 13.80
CA ASN A 175 -6.66 20.67 14.21
C ASN A 175 -6.23 19.31 13.66
N VAL A 176 -5.86 19.25 12.39
CA VAL A 176 -5.40 18.02 11.73
C VAL A 176 -4.08 17.56 12.36
N THR A 177 -3.12 18.46 12.59
CA THR A 177 -1.85 18.15 13.26
C THR A 177 -2.08 17.57 14.66
N ALA A 178 -2.91 18.23 15.47
CA ALA A 178 -3.21 17.79 16.82
C ALA A 178 -3.87 16.41 16.87
N ASN A 179 -4.74 16.11 15.91
CA ASN A 179 -5.43 14.83 15.85
C ASN A 179 -4.51 13.68 15.40
N TYR A 180 -3.77 13.86 14.30
CA TYR A 180 -2.91 12.81 13.75
C TYR A 180 -1.70 12.49 14.60
N LEU A 181 -1.09 13.49 15.22
CA LEU A 181 0.05 13.28 16.13
C LEU A 181 -0.41 12.97 17.56
N ALA A 182 -1.73 12.88 17.81
CA ALA A 182 -2.32 12.66 19.12
C ALA A 182 -1.83 13.66 20.17
N LEU A 183 -1.63 14.95 19.79
CA LEU A 183 -1.12 15.98 20.66
C LEU A 183 -2.15 16.41 21.70
N GLY A 184 -1.69 16.68 22.91
CA GLY A 184 -2.48 17.33 23.96
C GLY A 184 -2.74 18.78 23.64
N GLN A 185 -1.75 19.45 23.03
CA GLN A 185 -1.80 20.87 22.65
C GLN A 185 -1.14 21.08 21.29
N CYS A 186 -1.75 21.95 20.47
CA CYS A 186 -1.19 22.45 19.22
C CYS A 186 -1.80 23.82 18.92
N ALA A 187 -0.99 24.80 18.59
CA ALA A 187 -1.46 26.14 18.31
C ALA A 187 -0.63 26.83 17.23
N PHE A 188 -1.27 27.71 16.49
CA PHE A 188 -0.63 28.67 15.58
C PHE A 188 -0.67 30.06 16.25
N VAL A 189 0.48 30.69 16.42
CA VAL A 189 0.65 31.98 17.10
C VAL A 189 1.22 32.99 16.11
N PRO A 190 0.44 33.99 15.68
CA PRO A 190 0.97 35.10 14.87
C PRO A 190 1.91 35.98 15.71
N LEU A 191 3.02 36.39 15.11
CA LEU A 191 4.03 37.27 15.74
C LEU A 191 3.93 38.72 15.26
N ASP A 192 3.33 38.93 14.07
CA ASP A 192 3.21 40.21 13.41
C ASP A 192 1.71 40.49 13.16
N GLU A 193 1.17 41.56 13.79
CA GLU A 193 -0.25 41.88 13.69
C GLU A 193 -0.64 42.51 12.35
N ASP A 194 0.32 43.12 11.65
CA ASP A 194 0.11 43.78 10.36
C ASP A 194 -0.11 42.77 9.22
N VAL A 195 0.15 41.51 9.46
CA VAL A 195 0.04 40.43 8.45
C VAL A 195 -1.38 39.89 8.31
N GLY A 196 -2.31 40.27 9.20
CA GLY A 196 -3.71 39.82 9.15
C GLY A 196 -3.94 38.34 9.46
N LEU A 197 -3.00 37.70 10.14
CA LEU A 197 -3.11 36.30 10.58
C LEU A 197 -3.78 36.20 11.94
N ALA A 198 -4.71 35.27 12.10
CA ALA A 198 -5.37 35.00 13.37
C ALA A 198 -4.72 33.83 14.13
N ALA A 199 -4.69 33.92 15.46
CA ALA A 199 -4.29 32.81 16.29
C ALA A 199 -5.28 31.65 16.17
N ALA A 200 -4.76 30.43 16.10
CA ALA A 200 -5.55 29.19 16.04
C ALA A 200 -5.01 28.19 17.06
N ALA A 201 -5.90 27.61 17.87
CA ALA A 201 -5.54 26.55 18.81
C ALA A 201 -6.46 25.34 18.61
N ALA A 202 -5.91 24.14 18.56
CA ALA A 202 -6.70 22.93 18.41
C ALA A 202 -7.24 22.41 19.73
N ARG A 203 -6.52 22.61 20.82
CA ARG A 203 -6.88 22.11 22.17
C ARG A 203 -6.19 22.91 23.26
N GLY A 204 -6.91 23.11 24.38
CA GLY A 204 -6.43 23.77 25.59
C GLY A 204 -6.46 25.30 25.53
N ASP A 205 -6.43 25.94 26.70
CA ASP A 205 -6.25 27.39 26.84
C ASP A 205 -4.78 27.73 26.59
N PHE A 206 -4.52 28.36 25.47
CA PHE A 206 -3.19 28.77 25.09
C PHE A 206 -2.90 30.16 25.63
N PRO A 207 -1.88 30.35 26.46
CA PRO A 207 -1.58 31.68 26.97
C PRO A 207 -1.18 32.61 25.80
N PRO A 208 -1.75 33.80 25.70
CA PRO A 208 -1.37 34.76 24.68
C PRO A 208 0.14 35.07 24.80
N ALA A 209 0.82 35.16 23.69
CA ALA A 209 2.18 35.63 23.62
C ALA A 209 2.15 37.16 23.80
N ASN A 210 2.81 37.68 24.82
CA ASN A 210 3.01 39.11 24.97
C ASN A 210 4.06 39.64 24.00
N ASP A 211 4.22 40.93 23.88
CA ASP A 211 5.11 41.56 22.91
C ASP A 211 6.60 41.16 23.08
N ASP A 212 7.03 40.92 24.31
CA ASP A 212 8.38 40.45 24.60
C ASP A 212 8.59 39.01 24.05
N VAL A 213 7.61 38.12 24.24
CA VAL A 213 7.63 36.77 23.72
C VAL A 213 7.57 36.76 22.21
N LYS A 214 6.67 37.58 21.60
CA LYS A 214 6.59 37.74 20.15
C LYS A 214 7.92 38.24 19.57
N SER A 215 8.52 39.25 20.17
CA SER A 215 9.81 39.81 19.75
C SER A 215 10.95 38.82 19.89
N SER A 216 10.94 38.00 20.91
CA SER A 216 11.93 36.93 21.11
C SER A 216 11.75 35.82 20.08
N LEU A 217 10.52 35.37 19.80
CA LEU A 217 10.23 34.36 18.79
C LEU A 217 10.58 34.82 17.35
N ALA A 218 10.37 36.10 17.05
CA ALA A 218 10.69 36.68 15.74
C ALA A 218 12.18 36.66 15.39
N ARG A 219 13.07 36.49 16.40
CA ARG A 219 14.53 36.37 16.21
C ARG A 219 14.98 35.00 15.68
N TYR A 220 14.07 33.99 15.70
CA TYR A 220 14.39 32.66 15.19
C TYR A 220 13.94 32.55 13.72
N PRO A 221 14.87 32.52 12.76
CA PRO A 221 14.49 32.44 11.35
C PRO A 221 13.82 31.10 11.00
N PRO A 222 12.83 31.10 10.11
CA PRO A 222 12.10 29.88 9.70
C PRO A 222 13.01 28.76 9.16
N GLY A 223 14.16 29.10 8.59
CA GLY A 223 15.15 28.14 8.07
C GLY A 223 15.85 27.28 9.13
N GLN A 224 15.79 27.62 10.42
CA GLN A 224 16.37 26.81 11.50
C GLN A 224 15.58 25.53 11.80
N GLY A 225 14.36 25.41 11.31
CA GLY A 225 13.52 24.23 11.51
C GLY A 225 12.88 24.17 12.89
N ILE A 226 12.73 22.97 13.47
CA ILE A 226 12.07 22.74 14.77
C ILE A 226 13.04 23.06 15.89
N ILE A 227 12.58 23.88 16.85
CA ILE A 227 13.31 24.26 18.04
C ILE A 227 12.71 23.53 19.24
N ALA A 228 13.51 22.80 20.02
CA ALA A 228 13.03 22.18 21.25
C ALA A 228 12.84 23.26 22.32
N ALA A 229 11.73 23.22 23.07
CA ALA A 229 11.46 24.19 24.12
C ALA A 229 12.53 24.17 25.24
N GLU A 230 13.17 23.05 25.46
CA GLU A 230 14.29 22.87 26.41
C GLU A 230 15.55 23.62 25.97
N GLU A 231 15.80 23.80 24.68
CA GLU A 231 16.93 24.57 24.15
C GLU A 231 16.76 26.09 24.38
N LEU A 232 15.51 26.53 24.54
CA LEU A 232 15.20 27.95 24.82
C LEU A 232 15.57 28.35 26.25
N ALA A 233 15.54 27.42 27.19
CA ALA A 233 15.80 27.68 28.59
C ALA A 233 17.20 28.27 28.82
N SER A 234 18.18 27.91 28.01
CA SER A 234 19.55 28.42 28.06
C SER A 234 19.77 29.76 27.34
N ARG A 235 18.83 30.16 26.47
CA ARG A 235 18.98 31.31 25.56
C ARG A 235 18.06 32.50 25.91
N ASP A 236 16.84 32.21 26.38
CA ASP A 236 15.82 33.22 26.68
C ASP A 236 14.88 32.74 27.81
N SER A 237 15.08 33.28 29.01
CA SER A 237 14.32 32.87 30.19
C SER A 237 12.83 33.26 30.14
N GLY A 238 12.48 34.33 29.41
CA GLY A 238 11.10 34.78 29.21
C GLY A 238 10.34 33.84 28.29
N LEU A 239 10.97 33.51 27.20
CA LEU A 239 10.44 32.57 26.21
C LEU A 239 10.31 31.15 26.78
N ALA A 240 11.29 30.70 27.59
CA ALA A 240 11.23 29.43 28.30
C ALA A 240 10.07 29.34 29.30
N LYS A 241 9.80 30.39 30.04
CA LYS A 241 8.64 30.45 30.94
C LYS A 241 7.32 30.41 30.22
N TRP A 242 7.21 31.12 29.09
CA TRP A 242 6.01 31.06 28.24
C TRP A 242 5.83 29.69 27.64
N ALA A 243 6.89 29.08 27.09
CA ALA A 243 6.85 27.72 26.50
C ALA A 243 6.41 26.69 27.57
N ALA A 244 6.94 26.75 28.77
CA ALA A 244 6.51 25.88 29.87
C ALA A 244 5.03 26.07 30.24
N LYS A 245 4.55 27.34 30.34
CA LYS A 245 3.16 27.65 30.62
C LYS A 245 2.20 27.22 29.49
N SER A 246 2.64 27.27 28.27
CA SER A 246 1.87 26.85 27.08
C SER A 246 1.94 25.33 26.81
N GLY A 247 2.68 24.58 27.62
CA GLY A 247 2.90 23.13 27.37
C GLY A 247 3.65 22.82 26.08
N ALA A 248 4.36 23.80 25.53
CA ALA A 248 5.11 23.63 24.29
C ALA A 248 6.30 22.68 24.49
N ARG A 249 6.46 21.73 23.60
CA ARG A 249 7.66 20.89 23.52
C ARG A 249 8.53 21.26 22.32
N PHE A 250 7.90 21.73 21.25
CA PHE A 250 8.59 22.16 20.04
C PHE A 250 7.93 23.42 19.49
N LEU A 251 8.76 24.27 18.93
CA LEU A 251 8.37 25.49 18.23
C LEU A 251 8.87 25.41 16.79
N LEU A 252 8.00 25.75 15.85
CA LEU A 252 8.32 25.79 14.43
C LEU A 252 8.08 27.21 13.92
N PRO A 253 9.14 28.03 13.77
CA PRO A 253 9.04 29.38 13.23
C PRO A 253 8.58 29.33 11.77
N LEU A 254 7.65 30.22 11.40
CA LEU A 254 7.03 30.29 10.09
C LEU A 254 7.13 31.70 9.52
N GLY A 255 7.40 31.82 8.22
CA GLY A 255 7.50 33.09 7.53
C GLY A 255 8.62 33.11 6.48
N PRO A 256 8.94 34.29 5.91
CA PRO A 256 10.06 34.47 5.00
C PRO A 256 11.39 34.08 5.67
N ALA A 257 12.41 33.76 4.86
CA ALA A 257 13.70 33.24 5.34
C ALA A 257 14.38 34.11 6.40
N GLU A 258 14.16 35.42 6.37
CA GLU A 258 14.85 36.39 7.23
C GLU A 258 14.10 36.71 8.53
N LYS A 259 12.78 36.49 8.60
CA LYS A 259 11.94 36.89 9.76
C LYS A 259 10.77 35.94 9.96
N ALA A 260 10.63 35.40 11.17
CA ALA A 260 9.42 34.67 11.55
C ALA A 260 8.25 35.63 11.73
N ILE A 261 7.12 35.35 11.08
CA ILE A 261 5.85 36.10 11.22
C ILE A 261 4.80 35.35 12.01
N ALA A 262 5.03 34.05 12.22
CA ALA A 262 4.21 33.19 13.03
C ALA A 262 5.01 32.01 13.59
N VAL A 263 4.46 31.29 14.57
CA VAL A 263 5.04 30.07 15.11
C VAL A 263 3.96 29.01 15.25
N LEU A 264 4.24 27.79 14.76
CA LEU A 264 3.46 26.61 15.09
C LEU A 264 4.02 26.00 16.39
N VAL A 265 3.18 25.91 17.39
CA VAL A 265 3.52 25.36 18.70
C VAL A 265 3.01 23.94 18.81
N VAL A 266 3.88 23.00 19.16
CA VAL A 266 3.59 21.58 19.29
C VAL A 266 3.85 21.15 20.74
N GLY A 267 2.81 20.68 21.41
CA GLY A 267 2.85 20.21 22.80
C GLY A 267 3.17 18.73 22.95
N GLU A 268 2.92 18.20 24.14
CA GLU A 268 3.06 16.77 24.44
C GLU A 268 2.00 15.91 23.76
N LYS A 269 2.32 14.65 23.52
CA LYS A 269 1.34 13.66 23.14
C LYS A 269 0.43 13.30 24.32
N LYS A 270 -0.84 12.97 24.02
CA LYS A 270 -1.83 12.56 25.03
C LYS A 270 -1.45 11.29 25.79
N ASP A 271 -0.69 10.41 25.17
CA ASP A 271 -0.21 9.15 25.73
C ASP A 271 1.13 9.31 26.47
N GLY A 272 1.64 10.52 26.63
CA GLY A 272 2.91 10.83 27.28
C GLY A 272 4.16 10.39 26.51
N ARG A 273 4.03 9.82 25.31
CA ARG A 273 5.18 9.41 24.50
C ARG A 273 5.88 10.62 23.90
N ALA A 274 7.19 10.52 23.74
CA ALA A 274 7.96 11.55 23.04
C ALA A 274 7.59 11.61 21.55
N VAL A 275 7.65 12.81 20.97
CA VAL A 275 7.55 13.00 19.51
C VAL A 275 8.78 12.34 18.86
N THR A 276 8.55 11.39 17.98
CA THR A 276 9.61 10.60 17.34
C THR A 276 10.44 11.43 16.36
N HIS A 277 11.60 10.91 15.96
CA HIS A 277 12.45 11.57 14.95
C HIS A 277 11.71 11.76 13.62
N ASP A 278 10.92 10.77 13.20
CA ASP A 278 10.15 10.81 11.96
C ASP A 278 9.01 11.83 12.04
N GLU A 279 8.34 11.95 13.18
CA GLU A 279 7.32 12.98 13.41
C GLU A 279 7.91 14.40 13.44
N LYS A 280 9.11 14.58 13.99
CA LYS A 280 9.83 15.87 13.93
C LYS A 280 10.19 16.24 12.48
N ARG A 281 10.57 15.26 11.65
CA ARG A 281 10.82 15.49 10.23
C ARG A 281 9.56 15.90 9.49
N LEU A 282 8.45 15.20 9.75
CA LEU A 282 7.16 15.59 9.21
C LEU A 282 6.82 17.04 9.57
N LEU A 283 6.91 17.41 10.83
CA LEU A 283 6.65 18.78 11.27
C LEU A 283 7.53 19.81 10.53
N ARG A 284 8.79 19.45 10.21
CA ARG A 284 9.65 20.28 9.36
C ARG A 284 9.12 20.45 7.95
N TYR A 285 8.67 19.37 7.31
CA TYR A 285 8.04 19.44 5.99
C TYR A 285 6.76 20.27 5.99
N LEU A 286 5.93 20.10 7.03
CA LEU A 286 4.73 20.91 7.21
C LEU A 286 5.07 22.39 7.37
N GLY A 287 6.11 22.73 8.11
CA GLY A 287 6.60 24.09 8.25
C GLY A 287 7.02 24.70 6.92
N THR A 288 7.72 23.94 6.09
CA THR A 288 8.10 24.38 4.74
C THR A 288 6.86 24.65 3.87
N SER A 289 5.86 23.79 3.89
CA SER A 289 4.61 23.97 3.14
C SER A 289 3.80 25.15 3.66
N LEU A 290 3.75 25.36 4.96
CA LEU A 290 3.12 26.53 5.59
C LEU A 290 3.83 27.83 5.24
N ASN A 291 5.17 27.84 5.26
CA ASN A 291 5.94 29.01 4.87
C ASN A 291 5.63 29.45 3.43
N LEU A 292 5.51 28.48 2.53
CA LEU A 292 5.18 28.72 1.15
C LEU A 292 3.74 29.29 0.98
N ALA A 293 2.78 28.78 1.78
CA ALA A 293 1.40 29.30 1.79
C ALA A 293 1.31 30.71 2.38
N LEU A 294 2.10 31.00 3.40
CA LEU A 294 2.21 32.33 4.02
C LEU A 294 2.87 33.35 3.06
N ASP A 295 3.93 32.95 2.37
CA ASP A 295 4.59 33.78 1.34
C ASP A 295 3.64 34.18 0.23
N LYS A 296 2.78 33.23 -0.21
CA LYS A 296 1.72 33.51 -1.18
C LYS A 296 0.71 34.51 -0.64
N HIS A 297 0.29 34.36 0.62
CA HIS A 297 -0.66 35.29 1.24
C HIS A 297 -0.09 36.71 1.34
N LEU A 298 1.17 36.85 1.69
CA LEU A 298 1.87 38.12 1.80
C LEU A 298 2.08 38.81 0.43
N SER A 299 2.33 38.02 -0.62
CA SER A 299 2.53 38.54 -1.98
C SER A 299 1.22 38.96 -2.67
N THR A 300 0.09 38.32 -2.37
CA THR A 300 -1.22 38.69 -2.94
C THR A 300 -1.80 39.98 -2.33
N GLY A 301 -1.33 40.39 -1.13
CA GLY A 301 -1.70 41.67 -0.50
C GLY A 301 -0.99 42.89 -1.05
N ARG A 302 -0.02 42.76 -1.99
CA ARG A 302 0.67 43.87 -2.67
C ARG A 302 0.24 43.95 -4.12
N PRO A 303 -0.38 45.06 -4.60
CA PRO A 303 -0.72 45.20 -5.99
C PRO A 303 0.55 45.27 -6.84
N GLY A 304 0.86 44.21 -7.61
CA GLY A 304 1.94 44.24 -8.60
C GLY A 304 2.91 43.06 -8.61
N GLY A 305 2.70 41.98 -7.85
CA GLY A 305 3.67 40.91 -7.74
C GLY A 305 3.14 39.50 -7.96
N GLU A 306 2.55 39.19 -9.10
CA GLU A 306 2.42 37.79 -9.53
C GLU A 306 3.74 37.33 -10.13
N SER A 307 4.49 36.52 -9.34
CA SER A 307 5.56 35.71 -9.92
C SER A 307 4.96 34.38 -10.38
N PRO A 308 4.83 34.14 -11.69
CA PRO A 308 4.28 32.88 -12.24
C PRO A 308 5.05 31.65 -11.80
N GLY A 309 6.29 31.82 -11.32
CA GLY A 309 7.16 30.74 -10.82
C GLY A 309 6.75 30.14 -9.47
N ALA A 310 6.32 30.98 -8.52
CA ALA A 310 6.01 30.50 -7.16
C ALA A 310 4.76 29.61 -7.11
N ALA A 311 3.71 29.93 -7.86
CA ALA A 311 2.50 29.10 -7.96
C ALA A 311 2.81 27.74 -8.61
N LYS A 312 3.69 27.72 -9.63
CA LYS A 312 4.13 26.50 -10.30
C LYS A 312 4.97 25.61 -9.37
N GLU A 313 5.81 26.22 -8.52
CA GLU A 313 6.63 25.50 -7.57
C GLU A 313 5.82 24.90 -6.40
N ILE A 314 4.80 25.61 -5.91
CA ILE A 314 3.87 25.09 -4.90
C ILE A 314 3.08 23.90 -5.48
N GLY A 315 2.51 24.04 -6.69
CA GLY A 315 1.79 22.96 -7.37
C GLY A 315 2.68 21.72 -7.54
N ARG A 316 3.95 21.91 -7.91
CA ARG A 316 4.93 20.82 -8.05
C ARG A 316 5.20 20.14 -6.71
N LYS A 317 5.41 20.88 -5.62
CA LYS A 317 5.68 20.30 -4.28
C LYS A 317 4.47 19.59 -3.68
N VAL A 318 3.27 20.12 -3.88
CA VAL A 318 2.02 19.44 -3.48
C VAL A 318 1.89 18.11 -4.23
N MET A 319 2.16 18.10 -5.52
CA MET A 319 2.06 16.90 -6.35
C MET A 319 3.15 15.86 -6.02
N GLU A 320 4.37 16.30 -5.67
CA GLU A 320 5.42 15.45 -5.12
C GLU A 320 4.95 14.74 -3.83
N MET A 321 4.28 15.49 -2.94
CA MET A 321 3.75 14.95 -1.69
C MET A 321 2.57 13.98 -1.92
N GLU A 322 1.65 14.32 -2.82
CA GLU A 322 0.53 13.44 -3.21
C GLU A 322 1.04 12.12 -3.80
N THR A 323 2.09 12.18 -4.62
CA THR A 323 2.71 10.98 -5.20
C THR A 323 3.34 10.10 -4.14
N LEU A 324 4.13 10.67 -3.22
CA LEU A 324 4.72 9.92 -2.11
C LEU A 324 3.64 9.27 -1.22
N PHE A 325 2.54 9.98 -0.99
CA PHE A 325 1.41 9.48 -0.23
C PHE A 325 0.68 8.34 -0.94
N ALA A 326 0.35 8.52 -2.22
CA ALA A 326 -0.32 7.50 -3.01
C ALA A 326 0.54 6.23 -3.13
N VAL A 327 1.87 6.36 -3.31
CA VAL A 327 2.81 5.23 -3.29
C VAL A 327 2.75 4.50 -1.95
N SER A 328 2.76 5.24 -0.83
CA SER A 328 2.71 4.64 0.50
C SER A 328 1.42 3.86 0.77
N GLN A 329 0.25 4.42 0.42
CA GLN A 329 -1.03 3.76 0.61
C GLN A 329 -1.16 2.50 -0.25
N ASN A 330 -0.87 2.62 -1.53
CA ASN A 330 -1.07 1.51 -2.48
C ASN A 330 -0.07 0.37 -2.28
N LEU A 331 1.16 0.71 -1.86
CA LEU A 331 2.16 -0.30 -1.52
C LEU A 331 1.88 -0.99 -0.19
N ALA A 332 1.15 -0.35 0.74
CA ALA A 332 0.72 -0.97 2.00
C ALA A 332 -0.46 -1.94 1.81
N GLU A 333 -1.33 -1.70 0.84
CA GLU A 333 -2.48 -2.56 0.52
C GLU A 333 -2.09 -3.74 -0.40
N ALA A 334 -1.09 -3.57 -1.27
CA ALA A 334 -0.61 -4.61 -2.17
C ALA A 334 0.39 -5.53 -1.45
N LEU A 335 -0.10 -6.54 -0.74
CA LEU A 335 0.74 -7.60 -0.13
C LEU A 335 1.45 -8.49 -1.17
N GLU A 336 1.09 -8.41 -2.45
CA GLU A 336 1.64 -9.21 -3.55
C GLU A 336 2.61 -8.37 -4.40
N THR A 337 3.88 -8.75 -4.40
CA THR A 337 4.95 -8.08 -5.16
C THR A 337 4.63 -7.94 -6.65
N GLU A 338 3.90 -8.90 -7.24
CA GLU A 338 3.53 -8.90 -8.65
C GLU A 338 2.61 -7.73 -9.04
N LYS A 339 1.75 -7.27 -8.14
CA LYS A 339 0.86 -6.12 -8.36
C LYS A 339 1.53 -4.79 -8.02
N MET A 340 2.51 -4.83 -7.14
CA MET A 340 3.18 -3.65 -6.60
C MET A 340 4.12 -3.00 -7.61
N LEU A 341 4.91 -3.80 -8.35
CA LEU A 341 5.90 -3.30 -9.30
C LEU A 341 5.29 -2.54 -10.50
N PRO A 342 4.24 -3.05 -11.18
CA PRO A 342 3.56 -2.30 -12.24
C PRO A 342 3.00 -0.97 -11.75
N THR A 343 2.42 -0.94 -10.53
CA THR A 343 1.89 0.28 -9.92
C THR A 343 3.00 1.30 -9.67
N LEU A 344 4.14 0.88 -9.11
CA LEU A 344 5.31 1.73 -8.92
C LEU A 344 5.77 2.36 -10.25
N LEU A 345 5.90 1.55 -11.30
CA LEU A 345 6.34 2.05 -12.61
C LEU A 345 5.33 3.04 -13.22
N MET A 346 4.02 2.77 -13.07
CA MET A 346 2.98 3.68 -13.54
C MET A 346 3.06 5.04 -12.83
N MET A 347 3.26 5.04 -11.52
CA MET A 347 3.39 6.27 -10.74
C MET A 347 4.68 7.02 -11.08
N ALA A 348 5.80 6.30 -11.21
CA ALA A 348 7.08 6.91 -11.57
C ALA A 348 7.04 7.52 -12.98
N THR A 349 6.50 6.83 -13.97
CA THR A 349 6.37 7.38 -15.34
C THR A 349 5.51 8.63 -15.37
N GLY A 350 4.40 8.65 -14.62
CA GLY A 350 3.54 9.84 -14.52
C GLY A 350 4.21 11.00 -13.82
N GLN A 351 4.86 10.74 -12.68
CA GLN A 351 5.52 11.79 -11.88
C GLN A 351 6.68 12.46 -12.60
N PHE A 352 7.49 11.68 -13.31
CA PHE A 352 8.69 12.18 -13.98
C PHE A 352 8.49 12.46 -15.47
N SER A 353 7.26 12.35 -15.95
CA SER A 353 6.90 12.62 -17.35
C SER A 353 7.76 11.81 -18.32
N THR A 354 7.88 10.49 -18.06
CA THR A 354 8.61 9.55 -18.91
C THR A 354 7.63 8.50 -19.45
N ASP A 355 7.93 7.94 -20.62
CA ASP A 355 7.14 6.86 -21.24
C ASP A 355 7.71 5.48 -20.97
N ARG A 356 8.94 5.40 -20.43
CA ARG A 356 9.68 4.16 -20.20
C ARG A 356 10.15 4.05 -18.76
N ALA A 357 10.01 2.85 -18.20
CA ALA A 357 10.57 2.55 -16.89
C ALA A 357 10.79 1.04 -16.74
N VAL A 358 11.76 0.65 -15.88
CA VAL A 358 12.09 -0.73 -15.56
C VAL A 358 12.41 -0.87 -14.08
N VAL A 359 12.02 -1.98 -13.48
CA VAL A 359 12.49 -2.41 -12.15
C VAL A 359 13.28 -3.68 -12.30
N LEU A 360 14.51 -3.67 -11.85
CA LEU A 360 15.33 -4.85 -11.68
C LEU A 360 15.30 -5.26 -10.21
N LEU A 361 15.13 -6.53 -9.92
CA LEU A 361 15.15 -7.10 -8.57
C LEU A 361 16.36 -8.00 -8.40
N CYS A 362 16.99 -7.92 -7.22
CA CYS A 362 18.10 -8.79 -6.86
C CYS A 362 17.62 -10.24 -6.73
N ALA A 363 18.24 -11.13 -7.50
CA ALA A 363 18.08 -12.56 -7.44
C ALA A 363 18.94 -13.19 -6.32
N PRO A 364 18.71 -14.48 -5.97
CA PRO A 364 19.46 -15.15 -4.89
C PRO A 364 20.98 -15.27 -5.15
N ASP A 365 21.41 -15.29 -6.40
CA ASP A 365 22.82 -15.33 -6.82
C ASP A 365 23.50 -13.95 -6.84
N GLY A 366 22.74 -12.90 -6.50
CA GLY A 366 23.21 -11.52 -6.48
C GLY A 366 23.08 -10.79 -7.82
N SER A 367 22.67 -11.47 -8.89
CA SER A 367 22.33 -10.82 -10.17
C SER A 367 21.04 -9.99 -10.06
N PHE A 368 20.80 -9.12 -11.05
CA PHE A 368 19.59 -8.32 -11.11
C PHE A 368 18.79 -8.67 -12.36
N GLU A 369 17.57 -9.11 -12.15
CA GLU A 369 16.64 -9.52 -13.20
C GLU A 369 15.46 -8.56 -13.31
N VAL A 370 14.86 -8.47 -14.50
CA VAL A 370 13.68 -7.62 -14.72
C VAL A 370 12.49 -8.16 -13.96
N GLY A 371 12.06 -7.41 -12.94
CA GLY A 371 10.83 -7.68 -12.18
C GLY A 371 9.57 -7.10 -12.83
N ALA A 372 9.68 -5.91 -13.44
CA ALA A 372 8.63 -5.27 -14.21
C ALA A 372 9.23 -4.24 -15.17
N ALA A 373 8.56 -4.01 -16.29
CA ALA A 373 8.94 -2.98 -17.26
C ALA A 373 7.69 -2.30 -17.85
N ARG A 374 7.87 -1.07 -18.33
CA ARG A 374 6.84 -0.27 -18.98
C ARG A 374 7.45 0.49 -20.15
N GLY A 375 6.77 0.50 -21.30
CA GLY A 375 7.23 1.19 -22.51
C GLY A 375 8.49 0.61 -23.16
N ILE A 376 8.95 -0.57 -22.72
CA ILE A 376 10.10 -1.31 -23.22
C ILE A 376 9.61 -2.60 -23.88
N ASP A 377 10.13 -2.92 -25.06
CA ASP A 377 9.71 -4.10 -25.80
C ASP A 377 10.15 -5.40 -25.11
N ALA A 378 9.23 -6.37 -25.01
CA ALA A 378 9.44 -7.63 -24.30
C ALA A 378 10.68 -8.41 -24.80
N GLU A 379 10.97 -8.33 -26.10
CA GLU A 379 12.13 -9.00 -26.73
C GLU A 379 13.47 -8.46 -26.26
N THR A 380 13.50 -7.25 -25.70
CA THR A 380 14.74 -6.60 -25.23
C THR A 380 14.95 -6.69 -23.73
N LEU A 381 13.92 -7.10 -22.96
CA LEU A 381 13.98 -7.14 -21.50
C LEU A 381 15.10 -8.03 -20.96
N HIS A 382 15.40 -9.16 -21.63
CA HIS A 382 16.47 -10.06 -21.22
C HIS A 382 17.86 -9.42 -21.29
N LYS A 383 18.05 -8.33 -22.07
CA LYS A 383 19.29 -7.58 -22.15
C LYS A 383 19.51 -6.64 -20.97
N LEU A 384 18.47 -6.32 -20.22
CA LEU A 384 18.53 -5.41 -19.07
C LEU A 384 18.88 -6.12 -17.76
N THR A 385 19.29 -7.38 -17.78
CA THR A 385 19.82 -8.07 -16.61
C THR A 385 21.22 -7.61 -16.27
N LEU A 386 21.56 -7.58 -14.98
CA LEU A 386 22.89 -7.16 -14.52
C LEU A 386 23.55 -8.25 -13.66
N PRO A 387 24.85 -8.50 -13.84
CA PRO A 387 25.61 -9.29 -12.89
C PRO A 387 25.76 -8.54 -11.55
N PRO A 388 26.17 -9.19 -10.47
CA PRO A 388 26.36 -8.56 -9.16
C PRO A 388 27.52 -7.57 -9.10
N LEU A 389 28.41 -7.58 -10.10
CA LEU A 389 29.58 -6.73 -10.22
C LEU A 389 29.44 -5.69 -11.34
N GLY A 390 30.33 -4.74 -11.42
CA GLY A 390 30.36 -3.71 -12.45
C GLY A 390 29.29 -2.64 -12.24
N LEU A 391 28.32 -2.50 -13.16
CA LEU A 391 27.29 -1.46 -13.09
C LEU A 391 26.45 -1.57 -11.81
N ALA A 392 26.09 -2.78 -11.38
CA ALA A 392 25.31 -2.98 -10.13
C ALA A 392 26.10 -2.54 -8.89
N GLU A 393 27.40 -2.85 -8.84
CA GLU A 393 28.29 -2.42 -7.76
C GLU A 393 28.48 -0.89 -7.76
N LEU A 394 28.65 -0.28 -8.95
CA LEU A 394 28.74 1.16 -9.08
C LEU A 394 27.45 1.86 -8.59
N ILE A 395 26.27 1.34 -8.96
CA ILE A 395 24.99 1.85 -8.49
C ILE A 395 24.85 1.67 -6.97
N ASP A 396 25.38 0.56 -6.42
CA ASP A 396 25.37 0.33 -4.98
C ASP A 396 26.31 1.28 -4.23
N ALA A 397 27.39 1.73 -4.83
CA ALA A 397 28.28 2.73 -4.26
C ALA A 397 27.68 4.14 -4.29
N GLN A 398 26.75 4.43 -5.20
CA GLN A 398 26.09 5.75 -5.28
C GLN A 398 25.19 6.01 -4.08
N ALA A 399 25.22 7.22 -3.57
CA ALA A 399 24.37 7.65 -2.44
C ALA A 399 22.87 7.79 -2.82
N GLY A 400 22.54 7.79 -4.11
CA GLY A 400 21.18 8.00 -4.63
C GLY A 400 21.08 7.73 -6.12
N PRO A 401 19.97 8.16 -6.76
CA PRO A 401 19.81 8.06 -8.19
C PRO A 401 20.89 8.78 -8.98
N ALA A 402 21.34 8.18 -10.07
CA ALA A 402 22.37 8.73 -10.95
C ALA A 402 21.91 8.72 -12.41
N LEU A 403 22.41 9.65 -13.19
CA LEU A 403 22.19 9.67 -14.64
C LEU A 403 23.01 8.56 -15.31
N VAL A 404 22.41 7.89 -16.29
CA VAL A 404 23.07 6.82 -17.06
C VAL A 404 24.36 7.31 -17.71
N GLY A 405 24.37 8.55 -18.23
CA GLY A 405 25.58 9.15 -18.82
C GLY A 405 26.72 9.36 -17.81
N ALA A 406 26.40 9.72 -16.56
CA ALA A 406 27.41 9.85 -15.50
C ALA A 406 27.97 8.48 -15.10
N LEU A 407 27.11 7.47 -14.90
CA LEU A 407 27.53 6.10 -14.61
C LEU A 407 28.41 5.52 -15.74
N ALA A 408 28.07 5.79 -17.00
CA ALA A 408 28.86 5.35 -18.15
C ALA A 408 30.28 5.92 -18.17
N ALA A 409 30.45 7.13 -17.63
CA ALA A 409 31.79 7.77 -17.53
C ALA A 409 32.65 7.18 -16.40
N GLU A 410 32.04 6.63 -15.35
CA GLU A 410 32.72 6.04 -14.20
C GLU A 410 33.03 4.55 -14.37
N LEU A 411 32.35 3.85 -15.31
CA LEU A 411 32.53 2.42 -15.55
C LEU A 411 33.89 2.13 -16.22
N GLU A 412 34.55 1.08 -15.75
CA GLU A 412 35.70 0.52 -16.42
C GLU A 412 35.33 -0.03 -17.81
N ASP A 413 36.27 -0.03 -18.77
CA ASP A 413 36.00 -0.46 -20.15
C ASP A 413 35.41 -1.89 -20.25
N ARG A 414 35.80 -2.81 -19.35
CA ARG A 414 35.29 -4.17 -19.28
C ARG A 414 33.80 -4.25 -18.93
N ASP A 415 33.31 -3.29 -18.12
CA ASP A 415 31.93 -3.27 -17.60
C ASP A 415 31.01 -2.33 -18.39
N ARG A 416 31.57 -1.53 -19.29
CA ARG A 416 30.84 -0.54 -20.10
C ARG A 416 29.71 -1.17 -20.93
N ARG A 417 29.87 -2.43 -21.35
CA ARG A 417 28.80 -3.18 -22.07
C ARG A 417 27.54 -3.42 -21.26
N GLN A 418 27.61 -3.32 -19.93
CA GLN A 418 26.46 -3.51 -19.06
C GLN A 418 25.48 -2.32 -19.10
N ILE A 419 25.94 -1.13 -19.45
CA ILE A 419 25.12 0.08 -19.51
C ILE A 419 24.50 0.31 -20.90
N GLU A 420 25.12 -0.24 -21.96
CA GLU A 420 24.66 -0.08 -23.35
C GLU A 420 23.18 -0.44 -23.55
N PRO A 421 22.66 -1.57 -23.02
CA PRO A 421 21.23 -1.92 -23.17
C PRO A 421 20.29 -0.87 -22.57
N PHE A 422 20.69 -0.21 -21.48
CA PHE A 422 19.89 0.86 -20.87
C PHE A 422 19.87 2.11 -21.75
N VAL A 423 21.00 2.46 -22.36
CA VAL A 423 21.10 3.57 -23.30
C VAL A 423 20.26 3.29 -24.55
N GLU A 424 20.37 2.08 -25.13
CA GLU A 424 19.57 1.65 -26.30
C GLU A 424 18.07 1.72 -26.04
N GLN A 425 17.63 1.41 -24.81
CA GLN A 425 16.23 1.50 -24.40
C GLN A 425 15.82 2.92 -23.96
N GLY A 426 16.72 3.90 -24.08
CA GLY A 426 16.45 5.28 -23.71
C GLY A 426 16.27 5.52 -22.22
N ILE A 427 16.85 4.65 -21.37
CA ILE A 427 16.89 4.87 -19.91
C ILE A 427 17.90 5.97 -19.62
N ALA A 428 17.46 7.01 -18.91
CA ALA A 428 18.24 8.19 -18.62
C ALA A 428 18.74 8.27 -17.17
N ALA A 429 18.03 7.66 -16.23
CA ALA A 429 18.37 7.64 -14.81
C ALA A 429 18.20 6.25 -14.21
N LEU A 430 19.14 5.86 -13.32
CA LEU A 430 19.06 4.63 -12.52
C LEU A 430 19.04 4.99 -11.03
N ALA A 431 18.17 4.38 -10.28
CA ALA A 431 17.96 4.63 -8.84
C ALA A 431 18.12 3.35 -8.04
N PRO A 432 19.04 3.29 -7.05
CA PRO A 432 19.17 2.13 -6.18
C PRO A 432 17.97 1.98 -5.26
N MET A 433 17.43 0.79 -5.20
CA MET A 433 16.35 0.38 -4.31
C MET A 433 16.96 -0.31 -3.08
N ARG A 434 16.96 0.37 -1.92
CA ARG A 434 17.65 -0.11 -0.73
C ARG A 434 16.72 -0.41 0.43
N PHE A 435 16.98 -1.52 1.10
CA PHE A 435 16.36 -1.86 2.37
C PHE A 435 17.45 -2.15 3.41
N LYS A 436 17.44 -1.42 4.53
CA LYS A 436 18.47 -1.57 5.59
C LYS A 436 19.91 -1.62 5.04
N ASN A 437 20.25 -0.70 4.20
CA ASN A 437 21.57 -0.58 3.56
C ASN A 437 21.95 -1.67 2.54
N ARG A 438 21.04 -2.61 2.22
CA ARG A 438 21.24 -3.63 1.18
C ARG A 438 20.54 -3.21 -0.10
N LEU A 439 21.22 -3.28 -1.22
CA LEU A 439 20.63 -3.11 -2.54
C LEU A 439 19.73 -4.32 -2.83
N ILE A 440 18.42 -4.08 -3.01
CA ILE A 440 17.42 -5.12 -3.29
C ILE A 440 16.86 -5.04 -4.70
N GLY A 441 17.17 -3.95 -5.41
CA GLY A 441 16.75 -3.72 -6.78
C GLY A 441 17.25 -2.39 -7.32
N ILE A 442 16.95 -2.13 -8.58
CA ILE A 442 17.31 -0.92 -9.31
C ILE A 442 16.08 -0.48 -10.10
N VAL A 443 15.74 0.80 -10.06
CA VAL A 443 14.69 1.39 -10.90
C VAL A 443 15.33 2.24 -11.97
N GLY A 444 15.03 1.95 -13.24
CA GLY A 444 15.42 2.76 -14.38
C GLY A 444 14.24 3.60 -14.90
N LEU A 445 14.48 4.86 -15.18
CA LEU A 445 13.53 5.76 -15.86
C LEU A 445 14.08 6.20 -17.21
N GLY A 446 13.19 6.23 -18.19
CA GLY A 446 13.46 6.72 -19.54
C GLY A 446 13.72 8.23 -19.58
N THR A 447 14.10 8.71 -20.74
CA THR A 447 14.19 10.15 -21.01
C THR A 447 12.83 10.80 -20.81
N LYS A 448 12.81 12.03 -20.34
CA LYS A 448 11.58 12.79 -20.23
C LYS A 448 10.99 13.05 -21.60
N ILE A 449 9.67 12.94 -21.71
CA ILE A 449 8.95 13.29 -22.96
C ILE A 449 9.10 14.76 -23.34
N THR A 450 9.45 15.61 -22.37
CA THR A 450 9.75 17.03 -22.59
C THR A 450 11.15 17.27 -23.16
N GLY A 451 11.99 16.23 -23.31
CA GLY A 451 13.39 16.34 -23.72
C GLY A 451 14.32 16.97 -22.69
N ARG A 452 13.82 17.40 -21.53
CA ARG A 452 14.65 18.01 -20.47
C ARG A 452 15.38 16.92 -19.67
N ALA A 453 16.61 17.20 -19.24
CA ALA A 453 17.34 16.33 -18.32
C ALA A 453 16.65 16.31 -16.93
N PHE A 454 16.91 15.25 -16.16
CA PHE A 454 16.51 15.18 -14.75
C PHE A 454 17.30 16.20 -13.93
N GLY A 455 16.57 17.04 -13.18
CA GLY A 455 17.16 17.96 -12.21
C GLY A 455 17.50 17.27 -10.89
N ALA A 456 18.33 17.92 -10.07
CA ALA A 456 18.74 17.38 -8.77
C ALA A 456 17.55 17.12 -7.82
N ASP A 457 16.52 17.98 -7.83
CA ASP A 457 15.30 17.80 -7.04
C ASP A 457 14.52 16.56 -7.46
N GLU A 458 14.43 16.33 -8.77
CA GLU A 458 13.73 15.16 -9.32
C GLU A 458 14.47 13.85 -9.03
N LEU A 459 15.80 13.86 -9.09
CA LEU A 459 16.59 12.70 -8.68
C LEU A 459 16.41 12.44 -7.18
N ARG A 460 16.37 13.48 -6.34
CA ARG A 460 16.05 13.31 -4.90
C ARG A 460 14.67 12.71 -4.67
N LEU A 461 13.67 13.20 -5.41
CA LEU A 461 12.29 12.65 -5.34
C LEU A 461 12.25 11.20 -5.81
N LEU A 462 12.94 10.87 -6.92
CA LEU A 462 13.05 9.50 -7.40
C LEU A 462 13.67 8.59 -6.34
N GLY A 463 14.74 9.03 -5.68
CA GLY A 463 15.35 8.29 -4.58
C GLY A 463 14.39 8.04 -3.42
N ALA A 464 13.59 9.04 -3.04
CA ALA A 464 12.59 8.90 -1.99
C ALA A 464 11.49 7.89 -2.36
N LEU A 465 10.96 7.96 -3.58
CA LEU A 465 9.95 7.03 -4.12
C LEU A 465 10.48 5.59 -4.15
N VAL A 466 11.67 5.41 -4.69
CA VAL A 466 12.29 4.09 -4.85
C VAL A 466 12.62 3.46 -3.49
N ASN A 467 13.08 4.25 -2.52
CA ASN A 467 13.33 3.76 -1.16
C ASN A 467 12.02 3.38 -0.43
N LEU A 468 10.94 4.13 -0.63
CA LEU A 468 9.63 3.78 -0.10
C LEU A 468 9.12 2.45 -0.69
N ALA A 469 9.25 2.29 -2.02
CA ALA A 469 8.93 1.03 -2.69
C ALA A 469 9.78 -0.14 -2.17
N ALA A 470 11.08 0.09 -1.93
CA ALA A 470 11.98 -0.92 -1.38
C ALA A 470 11.50 -1.46 -0.02
N VAL A 471 11.07 -0.56 0.88
CA VAL A 471 10.52 -0.95 2.19
C VAL A 471 9.27 -1.80 2.01
N SER A 472 8.35 -1.40 1.14
CA SER A 472 7.09 -2.11 0.92
C SER A 472 7.31 -3.49 0.28
N ILE A 473 8.17 -3.57 -0.74
CA ILE A 473 8.52 -4.85 -1.41
C ILE A 473 9.15 -5.82 -0.43
N GLU A 474 10.13 -5.36 0.36
CA GLU A 474 10.80 -6.26 1.30
C GLU A 474 9.89 -6.66 2.47
N THR A 475 9.01 -5.76 2.93
CA THR A 475 7.98 -6.10 3.91
C THR A 475 7.01 -7.16 3.35
N GLY A 476 6.54 -6.98 2.12
CA GLY A 476 5.70 -7.97 1.44
C GLY A 476 6.38 -9.32 1.28
N ARG A 477 7.67 -9.33 0.88
CA ARG A 477 8.48 -10.56 0.79
C ARG A 477 8.65 -11.24 2.16
N LEU A 478 8.90 -10.47 3.22
CA LEU A 478 9.03 -11.01 4.58
C LEU A 478 7.71 -11.62 5.06
N VAL A 479 6.58 -10.95 4.84
CA VAL A 479 5.26 -11.49 5.16
C VAL A 479 4.97 -12.77 4.38
N ALA A 480 5.22 -12.78 3.07
CA ALA A 480 5.04 -13.98 2.23
C ALA A 480 5.94 -15.14 2.66
N LYS A 481 7.23 -14.85 2.98
CA LYS A 481 8.17 -15.86 3.52
C LYS A 481 7.70 -16.41 4.84
N THR A 482 7.22 -15.55 5.74
CA THR A 482 6.69 -15.94 7.04
C THR A 482 5.47 -16.85 6.88
N LYS A 483 4.51 -16.48 6.03
CA LYS A 483 3.34 -17.33 5.70
C LYS A 483 3.77 -18.68 5.14
N LYS A 484 4.72 -18.70 4.19
CA LYS A 484 5.25 -19.94 3.62
C LYS A 484 5.91 -20.84 4.66
N ASN A 485 6.69 -20.26 5.58
CA ASN A 485 7.35 -21.00 6.66
C ASN A 485 6.32 -21.61 7.61
N TYR A 486 5.28 -20.84 8.00
CA TYR A 486 4.19 -21.37 8.84
C TYR A 486 3.42 -22.49 8.15
N GLY A 487 3.08 -22.32 6.87
CA GLY A 487 2.45 -23.40 6.09
C GLY A 487 3.33 -24.66 6.01
N GLY A 488 4.65 -24.50 5.94
CA GLY A 488 5.61 -25.61 6.03
C GLY A 488 5.58 -26.33 7.39
N LEU A 489 5.55 -25.56 8.48
CA LEU A 489 5.47 -26.08 9.84
C LEU A 489 4.16 -26.86 10.07
N VAL A 490 3.02 -26.28 9.67
CA VAL A 490 1.71 -26.94 9.79
C VAL A 490 1.68 -28.24 9.00
N ARG A 491 2.20 -28.25 7.75
CA ARG A 491 2.31 -29.50 6.96
C ARG A 491 3.20 -30.54 7.63
N ALA A 492 4.31 -30.14 8.26
CA ALA A 492 5.17 -31.07 8.99
C ALA A 492 4.45 -31.67 10.19
N LEU A 493 3.66 -30.89 10.94
CA LEU A 493 2.85 -31.39 12.07
C LEU A 493 1.77 -32.37 11.58
N ILE A 494 1.04 -32.06 10.50
CA ILE A 494 0.07 -32.97 9.88
C ILE A 494 0.76 -34.31 9.53
N SER A 495 1.90 -34.24 8.83
CA SER A 495 2.64 -35.46 8.46
C SER A 495 3.08 -36.29 9.67
N ALA A 496 3.44 -35.60 10.75
CA ALA A 496 3.81 -36.31 12.00
C ALA A 496 2.60 -37.04 12.66
N ILE A 497 1.42 -36.39 12.66
CA ILE A 497 0.17 -36.97 13.15
C ILE A 497 -0.21 -38.18 12.28
N GLU A 498 -0.23 -38.04 10.97
CA GLU A 498 -0.55 -39.13 10.03
C GLU A 498 0.45 -40.27 10.04
N ALA A 499 1.72 -40.04 10.41
CA ALA A 499 2.72 -41.06 10.58
C ALA A 499 2.49 -41.89 11.85
N LYS A 500 1.98 -41.22 12.90
CA LYS A 500 1.70 -41.88 14.21
C LYS A 500 0.42 -42.68 14.17
N ASP A 501 -0.63 -42.20 13.50
CA ASP A 501 -1.89 -42.92 13.30
C ASP A 501 -2.22 -43.05 11.81
N LYS A 502 -2.10 -44.26 11.28
CA LYS A 502 -2.40 -44.56 9.87
C LYS A 502 -3.87 -44.35 9.47
N TYR A 503 -4.78 -44.26 10.42
CA TYR A 503 -6.21 -44.04 10.20
C TYR A 503 -6.55 -42.56 10.02
N THR A 504 -5.67 -41.65 10.44
CA THR A 504 -5.84 -40.22 10.26
C THR A 504 -5.46 -39.73 8.86
N ARG A 505 -4.92 -40.64 7.99
CA ARG A 505 -4.52 -40.24 6.63
C ARG A 505 -5.68 -39.72 5.83
N GLY A 506 -5.60 -38.45 5.44
CA GLY A 506 -6.64 -37.73 4.69
C GLY A 506 -7.87 -37.34 5.51
N HIS A 507 -7.99 -37.77 6.79
CA HIS A 507 -9.03 -37.34 7.70
C HIS A 507 -8.97 -35.82 7.93
N THR A 508 -7.82 -35.35 8.37
CA THR A 508 -7.58 -33.91 8.63
C THR A 508 -7.93 -33.05 7.42
N GLU A 509 -7.58 -33.50 6.21
CA GLU A 509 -7.89 -32.81 4.96
C GLU A 509 -9.41 -32.74 4.74
N ARG A 510 -10.13 -33.85 4.90
CA ARG A 510 -11.60 -33.88 4.70
C ARG A 510 -12.33 -33.05 5.76
N VAL A 511 -11.98 -33.17 7.05
CA VAL A 511 -12.55 -32.37 8.14
C VAL A 511 -12.37 -30.88 7.84
N THR A 512 -11.17 -30.47 7.41
CA THR A 512 -10.89 -29.07 7.05
C THR A 512 -11.78 -28.58 5.89
N LEU A 513 -11.99 -29.42 4.87
CA LEU A 513 -12.83 -29.07 3.72
C LEU A 513 -14.32 -28.96 4.12
N TYR A 514 -14.81 -29.85 4.99
CA TYR A 514 -16.19 -29.77 5.51
C TYR A 514 -16.36 -28.54 6.40
N ALA A 515 -15.40 -28.24 7.27
CA ALA A 515 -15.41 -27.04 8.10
C ALA A 515 -15.36 -25.76 7.25
N SER A 516 -14.57 -25.73 6.16
CA SER A 516 -14.53 -24.60 5.24
C SER A 516 -15.88 -24.37 4.54
N ALA A 517 -16.56 -25.44 4.11
CA ALA A 517 -17.88 -25.34 3.53
C ALA A 517 -18.92 -24.78 4.52
N LEU A 518 -18.85 -25.20 5.78
CA LEU A 518 -19.66 -24.64 6.86
C LEU A 518 -19.36 -23.17 7.12
N ALA A 519 -18.06 -22.77 7.06
CA ALA A 519 -17.65 -21.38 7.20
C ALA A 519 -18.28 -20.46 6.14
N ASP A 520 -18.49 -20.97 4.92
CA ASP A 520 -19.18 -20.24 3.86
C ASP A 520 -20.65 -20.00 4.20
N GLU A 521 -21.33 -21.00 4.74
CA GLU A 521 -22.74 -20.90 5.17
C GLU A 521 -22.94 -19.90 6.32
N PHE A 522 -21.93 -19.79 7.20
CA PHE A 522 -21.96 -18.83 8.31
C PHE A 522 -21.46 -17.43 7.91
N GLY A 523 -20.98 -17.22 6.69
CA GLY A 523 -20.43 -15.95 6.24
C GLY A 523 -19.25 -15.47 7.09
N LEU A 524 -18.40 -16.39 7.56
CA LEU A 524 -17.26 -16.04 8.41
C LEU A 524 -16.29 -15.09 7.69
N LYS A 525 -15.76 -14.11 8.44
CA LYS A 525 -14.72 -13.20 7.94
C LYS A 525 -13.41 -13.94 7.69
N GLN A 526 -12.53 -13.34 6.90
CA GLN A 526 -11.28 -13.97 6.46
C GLN A 526 -10.37 -14.44 7.61
N ASP A 527 -10.24 -13.65 8.67
CA ASP A 527 -9.51 -13.99 9.89
C ASP A 527 -10.13 -15.19 10.64
N GLN A 528 -11.46 -15.20 10.83
CA GLN A 528 -12.16 -16.32 11.43
C GLN A 528 -12.05 -17.60 10.59
N ARG A 529 -12.07 -17.48 9.25
CA ARG A 529 -11.84 -18.61 8.34
C ARG A 529 -10.44 -19.19 8.51
N GLN A 530 -9.44 -18.32 8.62
CA GLN A 530 -8.06 -18.75 8.83
C GLN A 530 -7.90 -19.48 10.17
N ASP A 531 -8.49 -18.94 11.25
CA ASP A 531 -8.48 -19.58 12.57
C ASP A 531 -9.19 -20.94 12.54
N LEU A 532 -10.32 -21.06 11.86
CA LEU A 532 -11.04 -22.32 11.67
C LEU A 532 -10.20 -23.33 10.88
N LEU A 533 -9.55 -22.91 9.79
CA LEU A 533 -8.69 -23.80 9.00
C LEU A 533 -7.54 -24.35 9.82
N PHE A 534 -6.83 -23.50 10.56
CA PHE A 534 -5.76 -23.95 11.45
C PHE A 534 -6.28 -24.85 12.57
N GLY A 535 -7.43 -24.52 13.17
CA GLY A 535 -8.05 -25.32 14.20
C GLY A 535 -8.48 -26.71 13.68
N ALA A 536 -9.13 -26.76 12.52
CA ALA A 536 -9.53 -28.02 11.88
C ALA A 536 -8.34 -28.88 11.44
N VAL A 537 -7.27 -28.26 10.95
CA VAL A 537 -6.06 -28.97 10.54
C VAL A 537 -5.30 -29.54 11.73
N LEU A 538 -5.32 -28.88 12.89
CA LEU A 538 -4.51 -29.20 14.05
C LEU A 538 -5.32 -29.77 15.23
N HIS A 539 -6.65 -29.99 15.08
CA HIS A 539 -7.51 -30.41 16.19
C HIS A 539 -6.99 -31.66 16.93
N ASP A 540 -6.41 -32.60 16.20
CA ASP A 540 -5.89 -33.86 16.66
C ASP A 540 -4.38 -33.86 16.94
N VAL A 541 -3.69 -32.70 16.90
CA VAL A 541 -2.23 -32.61 17.09
C VAL A 541 -1.77 -33.22 18.44
N GLY A 542 -2.64 -33.20 19.43
CA GLY A 542 -2.36 -33.75 20.74
C GLY A 542 -2.16 -35.29 20.79
N TYR A 543 -2.59 -36.04 19.77
CA TYR A 543 -2.27 -37.46 19.65
C TYR A 543 -0.76 -37.73 19.59
N LEU A 544 0.04 -36.73 19.23
CA LEU A 544 1.51 -36.86 19.31
C LEU A 544 2.00 -37.15 20.72
N GLY A 545 1.30 -36.68 21.75
CA GLY A 545 1.65 -36.94 23.15
C GLY A 545 0.95 -38.14 23.78
N VAL A 546 -0.02 -38.77 23.10
CA VAL A 546 -0.68 -39.99 23.60
C VAL A 546 0.21 -41.22 23.35
N PRO A 547 0.38 -42.16 24.32
CA PRO A 547 1.14 -43.39 24.12
C PRO A 547 0.61 -44.18 22.91
N GLU A 548 1.54 -44.73 22.12
CA GLU A 548 1.19 -45.45 20.87
C GLU A 548 0.42 -46.74 21.14
N GLU A 549 0.70 -47.37 22.33
CA GLU A 549 0.02 -48.57 22.80
C GLU A 549 -1.49 -48.33 22.93
N ILE A 550 -1.90 -47.15 23.44
CA ILE A 550 -3.33 -46.76 23.57
C ILE A 550 -3.99 -46.56 22.22
N LEU A 551 -3.30 -45.93 21.29
CA LEU A 551 -3.82 -45.68 19.93
C LEU A 551 -3.99 -46.99 19.13
N LYS A 552 -3.31 -48.05 19.49
CA LYS A 552 -3.34 -49.34 18.80
C LYS A 552 -4.32 -50.36 19.41
N ILE A 553 -4.93 -50.06 20.56
CA ILE A 553 -5.90 -50.96 21.20
C ILE A 553 -7.12 -51.14 20.27
N PRO A 554 -7.42 -52.40 19.89
CA PRO A 554 -8.52 -52.62 18.96
C PRO A 554 -9.89 -52.53 19.62
N ASP A 555 -10.11 -53.23 20.70
CA ASP A 555 -11.35 -53.29 21.49
C ASP A 555 -11.03 -53.47 22.96
N GLY A 556 -11.92 -53.00 23.86
CA GLY A 556 -11.77 -53.17 25.29
C GLY A 556 -10.82 -52.18 25.96
N ILE A 557 -10.78 -50.93 25.45
CA ILE A 557 -10.08 -49.82 26.11
C ILE A 557 -10.58 -49.62 27.55
N THR A 558 -9.69 -49.55 28.53
CA THR A 558 -10.08 -49.33 29.94
C THR A 558 -10.47 -47.87 30.19
N GLU A 559 -11.13 -47.60 31.31
CA GLU A 559 -11.49 -46.22 31.71
C GLU A 559 -10.25 -45.32 31.84
N GLU A 560 -9.14 -45.84 32.39
CA GLU A 560 -7.88 -45.09 32.53
C GLU A 560 -7.26 -44.78 31.15
N GLN A 561 -7.29 -45.72 30.23
CA GLN A 561 -6.78 -45.52 28.87
C GLN A 561 -7.67 -44.55 28.08
N LEU A 562 -8.99 -44.63 28.30
CA LEU A 562 -9.93 -43.67 27.71
C LEU A 562 -9.72 -42.25 28.27
N ALA A 563 -9.47 -42.15 29.60
CA ALA A 563 -9.12 -40.86 30.21
C ALA A 563 -7.83 -40.28 29.64
N GLU A 564 -6.82 -41.10 29.40
CA GLU A 564 -5.55 -40.64 28.78
C GLU A 564 -5.76 -40.24 27.32
N LEU A 565 -6.57 -40.98 26.54
CA LEU A 565 -6.93 -40.58 25.16
C LEU A 565 -7.65 -39.27 25.14
N ARG A 566 -8.59 -39.00 26.06
CA ARG A 566 -9.34 -37.75 26.19
C ARG A 566 -8.49 -36.55 26.58
N ARG A 567 -7.22 -36.74 26.91
CA ARG A 567 -6.28 -35.65 27.20
C ARG A 567 -5.69 -35.01 25.95
N HIS A 568 -5.85 -35.64 24.75
CA HIS A 568 -5.24 -35.10 23.53
C HIS A 568 -5.61 -33.61 23.23
N PRO A 569 -6.84 -33.08 23.51
CA PRO A 569 -7.11 -31.67 23.32
C PRO A 569 -6.20 -30.76 24.16
N LEU A 570 -6.00 -31.15 25.46
CA LEU A 570 -5.12 -30.43 26.39
C LEU A 570 -3.65 -30.50 25.96
N ILE A 571 -3.21 -31.69 25.53
CA ILE A 571 -1.86 -31.88 24.99
C ILE A 571 -1.67 -31.01 23.73
N GLY A 572 -2.67 -30.96 22.85
CA GLY A 572 -2.66 -30.13 21.65
C GLY A 572 -2.53 -28.65 21.97
N VAL A 573 -3.26 -28.17 22.99
CA VAL A 573 -3.10 -26.80 23.51
C VAL A 573 -1.65 -26.55 23.93
N ASN A 574 -1.05 -27.45 24.72
CA ASN A 574 0.32 -27.27 25.18
C ASN A 574 1.35 -27.26 24.05
N ILE A 575 1.10 -27.96 22.94
CA ILE A 575 1.96 -27.93 21.75
C ILE A 575 1.86 -26.59 21.00
N LEU A 576 0.67 -25.98 20.95
CA LEU A 576 0.38 -24.88 20.05
C LEU A 576 0.32 -23.50 20.72
N GLN A 577 0.12 -23.39 22.04
CA GLN A 577 -0.19 -22.14 22.75
C GLN A 577 0.87 -21.04 22.61
N ASP A 578 2.14 -21.42 22.43
CA ASP A 578 3.25 -20.47 22.28
C ASP A 578 3.45 -19.97 20.85
N ILE A 579 2.61 -20.42 19.91
CA ILE A 579 2.64 -19.98 18.52
C ILE A 579 1.64 -18.84 18.33
N PRO A 580 2.08 -17.57 18.20
CA PRO A 580 1.18 -16.40 18.19
C PRO A 580 0.11 -16.45 17.09
N LEU A 581 0.45 -17.01 15.92
CA LEU A 581 -0.45 -17.16 14.78
C LEU A 581 -1.63 -18.11 15.07
N LEU A 582 -1.46 -19.07 15.97
CA LEU A 582 -2.45 -20.12 16.27
C LEU A 582 -3.29 -19.82 17.51
N ARG A 583 -3.11 -18.65 18.13
CA ARG A 583 -3.75 -18.31 19.42
C ARG A 583 -5.27 -18.55 19.42
N ASN A 584 -5.97 -18.14 18.38
CA ASN A 584 -7.42 -18.33 18.28
C ASN A 584 -7.78 -19.77 17.85
N ALA A 585 -6.94 -20.40 17.03
CA ALA A 585 -7.13 -21.79 16.60
C ALA A 585 -6.97 -22.78 17.78
N VAL A 586 -6.18 -22.44 18.81
CA VAL A 586 -6.03 -23.25 20.03
C VAL A 586 -7.36 -23.52 20.73
N ALA A 587 -8.30 -22.59 20.68
CA ALA A 587 -9.64 -22.80 21.23
C ALA A 587 -10.40 -23.92 20.49
N VAL A 588 -10.23 -24.05 19.18
CA VAL A 588 -10.81 -25.16 18.40
C VAL A 588 -10.19 -26.48 18.83
N VAL A 589 -8.86 -26.53 18.95
CA VAL A 589 -8.13 -27.73 19.40
C VAL A 589 -8.58 -28.18 20.79
N ARG A 590 -8.83 -27.22 21.69
CA ARG A 590 -9.27 -27.54 23.08
C ARG A 590 -10.68 -28.09 23.12
N TYR A 591 -11.61 -27.49 22.31
CA TYR A 591 -13.04 -27.66 22.54
C TYR A 591 -13.78 -28.44 21.44
N HIS A 592 -13.11 -29.04 20.46
CA HIS A 592 -13.78 -29.78 19.37
C HIS A 592 -14.49 -31.06 19.84
N HIS A 593 -14.23 -31.53 21.06
CA HIS A 593 -14.92 -32.67 21.71
C HIS A 593 -15.94 -32.21 22.76
N GLU A 594 -16.14 -30.93 22.96
CA GLU A 594 -17.28 -30.46 23.76
C GLU A 594 -18.59 -30.78 23.04
N LYS A 595 -19.64 -31.03 23.83
CA LYS A 595 -20.98 -31.33 23.35
C LYS A 595 -21.94 -30.25 23.77
N TYR A 596 -22.90 -29.98 22.93
CA TYR A 596 -23.82 -28.86 23.13
C TYR A 596 -24.60 -28.92 24.45
N ASP A 597 -24.85 -30.14 24.97
CA ASP A 597 -25.52 -30.40 26.26
C ASP A 597 -24.55 -30.35 27.50
N GLY A 598 -23.25 -30.08 27.27
CA GLY A 598 -22.26 -30.03 28.34
C GLY A 598 -21.71 -31.41 28.76
N SER A 599 -22.10 -32.50 28.09
CA SER A 599 -21.56 -33.86 28.39
C SER A 599 -20.20 -34.15 27.74
N GLY A 600 -19.58 -33.13 27.12
CA GLY A 600 -18.32 -33.23 26.44
C GLY A 600 -17.10 -33.11 27.34
N TYR A 601 -15.93 -32.95 26.75
CA TYR A 601 -14.65 -32.75 27.42
C TYR A 601 -13.76 -31.80 26.61
N PRO A 602 -12.75 -31.12 27.23
CA PRO A 602 -12.22 -31.32 28.58
C PRO A 602 -12.88 -30.53 29.69
N ASP A 603 -13.60 -29.43 29.39
CA ASP A 603 -14.09 -28.48 30.39
C ASP A 603 -15.59 -28.64 30.68
N GLY A 604 -16.33 -29.39 29.87
CA GLY A 604 -17.79 -29.59 30.00
C GLY A 604 -18.58 -28.34 29.65
N LEU A 605 -18.12 -27.57 28.69
CA LEU A 605 -18.81 -26.37 28.20
C LEU A 605 -20.13 -26.76 27.51
N ALA A 606 -21.19 -25.94 27.68
CA ALA A 606 -22.50 -26.17 27.09
C ALA A 606 -22.98 -25.01 26.21
N GLY A 607 -23.80 -25.34 25.22
CA GLY A 607 -24.45 -24.33 24.38
C GLY A 607 -23.48 -23.42 23.66
N GLU A 608 -23.73 -22.12 23.74
CA GLU A 608 -22.92 -21.08 23.07
C GLU A 608 -21.62 -20.73 23.82
N ASP A 609 -21.39 -21.23 25.01
CA ASP A 609 -20.12 -21.12 25.72
C ASP A 609 -19.01 -21.87 24.96
N ILE A 610 -19.37 -22.89 24.16
CA ILE A 610 -18.46 -23.55 23.23
C ILE A 610 -18.19 -22.60 22.05
N PRO A 611 -16.93 -22.24 21.75
CA PRO A 611 -16.60 -21.40 20.61
C PRO A 611 -17.19 -21.91 19.30
N LEU A 612 -17.82 -21.03 18.50
CA LEU A 612 -18.47 -21.42 17.24
C LEU A 612 -17.57 -22.25 16.31
N LEU A 613 -16.30 -21.89 16.20
CA LEU A 613 -15.35 -22.61 15.35
C LEU A 613 -15.13 -24.06 15.83
N ALA A 614 -15.16 -24.30 17.12
CA ALA A 614 -15.08 -25.65 17.69
C ALA A 614 -16.37 -26.44 17.43
N ARG A 615 -17.54 -25.81 17.55
CA ARG A 615 -18.85 -26.42 17.22
C ARG A 615 -18.93 -26.84 15.74
N ILE A 616 -18.35 -26.04 14.84
CA ILE A 616 -18.24 -26.35 13.40
C ILE A 616 -17.34 -27.57 13.19
N VAL A 617 -16.16 -27.60 13.81
CA VAL A 617 -15.22 -28.72 13.66
C VAL A 617 -15.79 -30.01 14.25
N ALA A 618 -16.52 -29.97 15.37
CA ALA A 618 -17.16 -31.12 15.97
C ALA A 618 -18.15 -31.84 15.01
N VAL A 619 -18.94 -31.08 14.25
CA VAL A 619 -19.84 -31.63 13.23
C VAL A 619 -19.06 -32.20 12.05
N ALA A 620 -18.05 -31.46 11.56
CA ALA A 620 -17.20 -31.88 10.43
C ALA A 620 -16.42 -33.16 10.73
N ASP A 621 -15.80 -33.24 11.91
CA ASP A 621 -15.08 -34.42 12.40
C ASP A 621 -16.01 -35.63 12.52
N THR A 622 -17.17 -35.45 13.16
CA THR A 622 -18.15 -36.55 13.32
C THR A 622 -18.64 -37.02 11.95
N PHE A 623 -18.89 -36.15 11.00
CA PHE A 623 -19.31 -36.52 9.66
C PHE A 623 -18.23 -37.36 8.94
N ASP A 624 -16.97 -36.92 9.01
CA ASP A 624 -15.86 -37.71 8.44
C ASP A 624 -15.70 -39.06 9.16
N ALA A 625 -15.79 -39.06 10.48
CA ALA A 625 -15.74 -40.24 11.25
C ALA A 625 -16.85 -41.26 10.87
N LEU A 626 -18.07 -40.81 10.58
CA LEU A 626 -19.19 -41.67 10.17
C LEU A 626 -19.06 -42.19 8.72
N THR A 627 -18.50 -41.40 7.83
CA THR A 627 -18.45 -41.68 6.39
C THR A 627 -17.12 -42.34 5.93
N THR A 628 -16.21 -42.58 6.85
CA THR A 628 -14.90 -43.26 6.57
C THR A 628 -14.85 -44.61 7.23
N ASP A 629 -14.23 -45.61 6.54
CA ASP A 629 -13.96 -46.92 7.11
C ASP A 629 -13.02 -46.82 8.32
N ARG A 630 -13.44 -47.34 9.44
CA ARG A 630 -12.60 -47.52 10.65
C ARG A 630 -12.36 -48.99 10.91
N ARG A 631 -11.35 -49.32 11.70
CA ARG A 631 -10.93 -50.71 12.01
C ARG A 631 -12.10 -51.65 12.38
N TYR A 632 -13.12 -51.09 13.04
CA TYR A 632 -14.25 -51.83 13.65
C TYR A 632 -15.61 -51.47 13.04
N ARG A 633 -15.65 -50.54 12.10
CA ARG A 633 -16.91 -50.09 11.51
C ARG A 633 -16.72 -49.67 10.04
N LYS A 634 -17.50 -50.25 9.16
CA LYS A 634 -17.59 -49.77 7.77
C LYS A 634 -18.20 -48.36 7.72
N ALA A 635 -17.82 -47.60 6.72
CA ALA A 635 -18.37 -46.32 6.43
C ALA A 635 -19.91 -46.41 6.26
N ARG A 636 -20.61 -45.49 6.87
CA ARG A 636 -22.03 -45.24 6.56
C ARG A 636 -22.14 -44.45 5.28
N SER A 637 -23.27 -44.53 4.62
CA SER A 637 -23.60 -43.61 3.53
C SER A 637 -23.70 -42.17 4.06
N LYS A 638 -23.48 -41.19 3.21
CA LYS A 638 -23.61 -39.77 3.60
C LYS A 638 -25.00 -39.42 4.13
N GLY A 639 -26.05 -40.03 3.56
CA GLY A 639 -27.41 -39.86 4.07
C GLY A 639 -27.61 -40.38 5.48
N GLU A 640 -27.16 -41.62 5.76
CA GLU A 640 -27.21 -42.17 7.12
C GLU A 640 -26.37 -41.37 8.13
N ALA A 641 -25.25 -40.82 7.72
CA ALA A 641 -24.43 -39.95 8.54
C ALA A 641 -25.12 -38.61 8.86
N ALA A 642 -25.79 -38.02 7.84
CA ALA A 642 -26.56 -36.80 8.01
C ALA A 642 -27.77 -37.00 8.95
N GLU A 643 -28.48 -38.10 8.83
CA GLU A 643 -29.60 -38.48 9.71
C GLU A 643 -29.09 -38.65 11.15
N GLU A 644 -27.96 -39.29 11.36
CA GLU A 644 -27.34 -39.47 12.69
C GLU A 644 -26.99 -38.13 13.33
N ILE A 645 -26.34 -37.24 12.60
CA ILE A 645 -25.98 -35.88 13.08
C ILE A 645 -27.28 -35.09 13.38
N SER A 646 -28.27 -35.17 12.51
CA SER A 646 -29.57 -34.51 12.70
C SER A 646 -30.31 -35.00 13.96
N ARG A 647 -30.23 -36.29 14.27
CA ARG A 647 -30.83 -36.90 15.46
C ARG A 647 -30.24 -36.38 16.76
N HIS A 648 -29.00 -35.95 16.72
CA HIS A 648 -28.27 -35.40 17.89
C HIS A 648 -28.26 -33.85 17.92
N ARG A 649 -29.09 -33.21 17.09
CA ARG A 649 -29.26 -31.74 17.06
C ARG A 649 -29.76 -31.24 18.41
N GLY A 650 -29.07 -30.22 18.97
CA GLY A 650 -29.37 -29.63 20.28
C GLY A 650 -28.96 -30.48 21.48
N VAL A 651 -28.39 -31.68 21.27
CA VAL A 651 -27.84 -32.56 22.32
C VAL A 651 -26.31 -32.60 22.18
N LEU A 652 -25.79 -33.28 21.16
CA LEU A 652 -24.34 -33.33 20.93
C LEU A 652 -23.86 -32.15 20.10
N PHE A 653 -24.67 -31.63 19.19
CA PHE A 653 -24.29 -30.62 18.20
C PHE A 653 -25.16 -29.37 18.27
N ASP A 654 -24.56 -28.25 17.99
CA ASP A 654 -25.23 -26.96 17.87
C ASP A 654 -26.35 -27.04 16.79
N PRO A 655 -27.58 -26.65 17.11
CA PRO A 655 -28.67 -26.62 16.15
C PRO A 655 -28.37 -25.81 14.88
N ALA A 656 -27.75 -24.65 15.03
CA ALA A 656 -27.45 -23.78 13.89
C ALA A 656 -26.38 -24.39 12.96
N VAL A 657 -25.39 -25.07 13.51
CA VAL A 657 -24.35 -25.76 12.74
C VAL A 657 -24.94 -26.98 12.03
N VAL A 658 -25.80 -27.74 12.70
CA VAL A 658 -26.51 -28.90 12.10
C VAL A 658 -27.39 -28.43 10.94
N ASP A 659 -28.18 -27.37 11.12
CA ASP A 659 -29.05 -26.83 10.07
C ASP A 659 -28.24 -26.37 8.84
N ALA A 660 -27.09 -25.71 9.04
CA ALA A 660 -26.18 -25.33 7.96
C ALA A 660 -25.58 -26.56 7.26
N PHE A 661 -25.17 -27.57 8.03
CA PHE A 661 -24.63 -28.83 7.52
C PHE A 661 -25.65 -29.59 6.65
N LEU A 662 -26.93 -29.67 7.08
CA LEU A 662 -27.98 -30.33 6.32
C LEU A 662 -28.26 -29.64 5.00
N ARG A 663 -28.26 -28.30 4.97
CA ARG A 663 -28.34 -27.51 3.70
C ARG A 663 -27.22 -27.85 2.74
N LEU A 664 -25.98 -28.01 3.23
CA LEU A 664 -24.84 -28.41 2.40
C LEU A 664 -25.00 -29.84 1.86
N CYS A 665 -25.57 -30.77 2.62
CA CYS A 665 -25.89 -32.12 2.16
C CYS A 665 -26.98 -32.10 1.07
N GLU A 666 -28.06 -31.35 1.27
CA GLU A 666 -29.18 -31.23 0.31
C GLU A 666 -28.76 -30.64 -1.02
N THR A 667 -27.85 -29.64 -0.99
CA THR A 667 -27.32 -28.98 -2.20
C THR A 667 -26.20 -29.76 -2.89
N GLY A 668 -25.78 -30.89 -2.34
CA GLY A 668 -24.68 -31.73 -2.88
C GLY A 668 -23.30 -31.05 -2.81
N ARG A 669 -23.15 -29.93 -2.09
CA ARG A 669 -21.88 -29.19 -2.01
C ARG A 669 -20.79 -30.00 -1.32
N LEU A 670 -21.12 -30.91 -0.41
CA LEU A 670 -20.18 -31.80 0.24
C LEU A 670 -19.75 -32.98 -0.69
N ASP A 671 -20.45 -33.26 -1.77
CA ASP A 671 -20.12 -34.33 -2.71
C ASP A 671 -19.02 -33.96 -3.70
N VAL A 672 -18.89 -32.66 -3.98
CA VAL A 672 -17.93 -32.12 -4.94
C VAL A 672 -16.54 -31.89 -4.33
N ILE A 673 -16.40 -32.04 -3.02
CA ILE A 673 -15.17 -31.81 -2.29
C ILE A 673 -14.16 -32.90 -2.65
N LYS A 674 -13.29 -32.60 -3.63
CA LYS A 674 -12.14 -33.47 -4.00
C LYS A 674 -10.91 -33.00 -3.25
N THR A 675 -10.20 -33.94 -2.61
CA THR A 675 -8.99 -33.78 -1.81
C THR A 675 -7.80 -33.04 -2.47
N LYS A 676 -7.93 -32.59 -3.69
CA LYS A 676 -6.87 -31.83 -4.41
C LYS A 676 -6.77 -30.34 -4.04
N ARG A 677 -7.71 -29.77 -3.27
CA ARG A 677 -7.80 -28.31 -3.05
C ARG A 677 -6.92 -27.77 -1.94
N LEU A 678 -6.63 -28.56 -0.92
CA LEU A 678 -5.87 -28.08 0.26
C LEU A 678 -4.39 -27.76 -0.02
N LYS A 679 -3.82 -28.29 -1.10
CA LYS A 679 -2.43 -27.99 -1.46
C LYS A 679 -2.18 -26.53 -1.89
N GLN A 680 -3.25 -25.77 -2.11
CA GLN A 680 -3.18 -24.36 -2.56
C GLN A 680 -3.60 -23.34 -1.49
N GLU A 681 -4.32 -23.74 -0.43
CA GLU A 681 -4.92 -22.82 0.55
C GLU A 681 -4.18 -22.78 1.92
N VAL A 682 -3.26 -23.73 2.19
CA VAL A 682 -2.41 -23.77 3.39
C VAL A 682 -0.94 -23.44 2.98
#